data_e1e72cf74d7ca1c7f8e5b4c21f55b348
#
_entry.id   e1e72cf74d7ca1c7f8e5b4c21f55b348
#
_cell.length_a   1.000
_cell.length_b   1.000
_cell.length_c   1.000
_cell.angle_alpha   90.00
_cell.angle_beta   90.00
_cell.angle_gamma   90.00
#
_symmetry.space_group_name_H-M   'P 1'
#
loop_
_entity.id
_entity.type
_entity.pdbx_description
1 polymer ?
#
loop_
_entity_poly.entity_id
_entity_poly.type
_entity_poly.pdbx_seq_one_letter_code
_entity_poly.pdbx_strand_id
1 'polypeptide(L)'
;MDSDYGVKDIQVLEGLEAVRKRPGMYIGTTDVKGLHHLVWEIVDNAIDEALAGYCNNIEIIVNKDNSITVKDNGRGIPVGIHPKTGISTVETVYTVLHAGGKFGGGGYKVSGGLHGVGASVVNALSKWVTVTVYKDGKIYETKFADGGKTVQKLTEIGTCEKERTGTTVSFKPDPDIFDTDIYDYETLKVRTRELAFLNKGLQLTLRDDRDEEDTQGDKFLYEGGISEYVKFINQGKTPIHDDIIYLSGEKDGIMFEVALQYNSGYTENIYSFVNNINTHDGGTHEDGVKRALVRTINAYARKNNILKEKDENLKEDDVKEGITMIISCKHPNPQFEGQTKGRLGNSEVKNLADSVFAEGFEQFLLENPEDARIIINKAILARNARMAAKKAREATRKSDLTTTNFFGKLSDCKSKDPTISEIFIVEGDSAGGSAKKGRDSMTQAILPLRGKILNVEKARLDKALGNEEIKSIITAFGTGIGEYFDLSKLRYDKIIIMTDADVDGAHIRVLLLTLFYRFFKPIVEAGHVYAAQPPLFRVMHGKTRKYTLTEKEKDDYLASLPENVRSRAEIARMKGLGEMDAEELNETTMDINKRVLRKITVGDCIAADAIFEKLMGDEVEPRRQFIEENAIKVKNLDI
;
A
#
# COMPACT_ATOMS: atom_id res chain seq x y z
N MET A 1 -1.77 41.60 16.98
CA MET A 1 -0.55 41.25 17.72
C MET A 1 0.52 41.06 16.69
N ASP A 2 1.38 42.05 16.51
CA ASP A 2 2.57 41.92 15.66
C ASP A 2 3.51 40.89 16.32
N SER A 3 3.65 39.73 15.76
CA SER A 3 4.70 38.80 16.11
C SER A 3 6.00 39.33 15.49
N ASP A 4 6.82 39.93 16.33
CA ASP A 4 8.16 40.42 15.93
C ASP A 4 9.01 39.20 15.55
N TYR A 5 8.96 38.80 14.27
CA TYR A 5 9.78 37.71 13.72
C TYR A 5 11.23 38.19 13.65
N GLY A 6 12.06 37.70 14.56
CA GLY A 6 13.41 38.14 14.73
C GLY A 6 14.45 36.99 14.65
N VAL A 7 15.70 37.34 14.74
CA VAL A 7 16.84 36.39 14.66
C VAL A 7 16.75 35.24 15.67
N LYS A 8 16.10 35.47 16.83
CA LYS A 8 15.88 34.45 17.87
C LYS A 8 14.87 33.36 17.50
N ASP A 9 14.03 33.63 16.51
CA ASP A 9 13.01 32.66 16.03
C ASP A 9 13.58 31.66 15.04
N ILE A 10 14.82 31.90 14.54
CA ILE A 10 15.56 30.96 13.70
C ILE A 10 16.31 30.00 14.63
N GLN A 11 15.76 28.76 14.72
CA GLN A 11 16.40 27.67 15.48
C GLN A 11 17.24 26.80 14.54
N VAL A 12 18.50 26.58 14.91
CA VAL A 12 19.38 25.61 14.26
C VAL A 12 19.32 24.32 15.07
N LEU A 13 18.89 23.24 14.42
CA LEU A 13 18.86 21.90 15.03
C LEU A 13 20.05 21.10 14.50
N GLU A 14 20.79 20.48 15.37
CA GLU A 14 21.97 19.69 15.03
C GLU A 14 21.76 18.20 15.35
N GLY A 15 22.32 17.34 14.50
CA GLY A 15 22.40 15.90 14.75
C GLY A 15 21.03 15.23 14.93
N LEU A 16 20.93 14.33 15.90
CA LEU A 16 19.75 13.50 16.15
C LEU A 16 18.54 14.29 16.71
N GLU A 17 18.75 15.47 17.28
CA GLU A 17 17.67 16.33 17.77
C GLU A 17 16.76 16.80 16.63
N ALA A 18 17.34 17.07 15.45
CA ALA A 18 16.58 17.43 14.25
C ALA A 18 15.59 16.32 13.85
N VAL A 19 16.02 15.07 13.95
CA VAL A 19 15.21 13.89 13.64
C VAL A 19 14.02 13.77 14.61
N ARG A 20 14.27 13.89 15.91
CA ARG A 20 13.22 13.81 16.95
C ARG A 20 12.20 14.92 16.83
N LYS A 21 12.63 16.14 16.46
CA LYS A 21 11.75 17.31 16.36
C LYS A 21 10.88 17.27 15.09
N ARG A 22 11.34 16.60 14.03
CA ARG A 22 10.65 16.49 12.73
C ARG A 22 10.74 15.06 12.17
N PRO A 23 10.22 14.05 12.88
CA PRO A 23 10.34 12.65 12.46
C PRO A 23 9.72 12.39 11.08
N GLY A 24 8.62 13.06 10.74
CA GLY A 24 7.95 12.93 9.44
C GLY A 24 8.84 13.26 8.24
N MET A 25 9.90 14.06 8.38
CA MET A 25 10.87 14.32 7.31
C MET A 25 11.73 13.10 6.96
N TYR A 26 11.87 12.14 7.89
CA TYR A 26 12.75 10.98 7.75
C TYR A 26 11.98 9.66 7.56
N ILE A 27 10.83 9.52 8.24
CA ILE A 27 10.04 8.28 8.23
C ILE A 27 8.62 8.49 7.65
N GLY A 28 8.31 9.68 7.13
CA GLY A 28 7.03 10.03 6.51
C GLY A 28 5.94 10.37 7.52
N THR A 29 5.62 9.47 8.46
CA THR A 29 4.57 9.63 9.47
C THR A 29 5.04 9.09 10.82
N THR A 30 4.28 9.35 11.90
CA THR A 30 4.48 8.77 13.24
C THR A 30 3.42 7.72 13.60
N ASP A 31 2.55 7.39 12.64
CA ASP A 31 1.57 6.32 12.76
C ASP A 31 2.21 4.91 12.60
N VAL A 32 1.38 3.88 12.47
CA VAL A 32 1.81 2.48 12.25
C VAL A 32 2.78 2.35 11.07
N LYS A 33 2.62 3.14 9.99
CA LYS A 33 3.52 3.08 8.81
C LYS A 33 4.93 3.56 9.17
N GLY A 34 5.04 4.70 9.86
CA GLY A 34 6.32 5.20 10.34
C GLY A 34 6.98 4.27 11.34
N LEU A 35 6.18 3.60 12.19
CA LEU A 35 6.67 2.58 13.12
C LEU A 35 7.32 1.41 12.37
N HIS A 36 6.66 0.86 11.33
CA HIS A 36 7.22 -0.21 10.51
C HIS A 36 8.44 0.26 9.70
N HIS A 37 8.50 1.54 9.34
CA HIS A 37 9.64 2.09 8.59
C HIS A 37 10.97 1.94 9.36
N LEU A 38 10.94 2.04 10.70
CA LEU A 38 12.14 1.77 11.52
C LEU A 38 12.68 0.35 11.32
N VAL A 39 11.79 -0.63 11.19
CA VAL A 39 12.19 -2.03 10.93
C VAL A 39 12.88 -2.13 9.59
N TRP A 40 12.30 -1.51 8.56
CA TRP A 40 12.84 -1.56 7.19
C TRP A 40 14.21 -0.90 7.08
N GLU A 41 14.48 0.19 7.78
CA GLU A 41 15.80 0.83 7.76
C GLU A 41 16.90 -0.09 8.30
N ILE A 42 16.60 -0.95 9.27
CA ILE A 42 17.57 -1.93 9.80
C ILE A 42 17.64 -3.17 8.90
N VAL A 43 16.51 -3.67 8.41
CA VAL A 43 16.45 -4.82 7.48
C VAL A 43 17.16 -4.50 6.18
N ASP A 44 16.95 -3.30 5.61
CA ASP A 44 17.62 -2.87 4.37
C ASP A 44 19.15 -2.83 4.51
N ASN A 45 19.69 -2.54 5.71
CA ASN A 45 21.12 -2.64 5.94
C ASN A 45 21.63 -4.10 5.87
N ALA A 46 20.85 -5.05 6.38
CA ALA A 46 21.17 -6.49 6.27
C ALA A 46 21.00 -7.00 4.80
N ILE A 47 19.98 -6.51 4.09
CA ILE A 47 19.79 -6.78 2.65
C ILE A 47 20.97 -6.23 1.82
N ASP A 48 21.51 -5.05 2.16
CA ASP A 48 22.69 -4.52 1.47
C ASP A 48 23.92 -5.43 1.62
N GLU A 49 24.09 -6.10 2.77
CA GLU A 49 25.11 -7.14 2.95
C GLU A 49 24.85 -8.36 2.04
N ALA A 50 23.56 -8.73 1.85
CA ALA A 50 23.18 -9.80 0.94
C ALA A 50 23.42 -9.42 -0.53
N LEU A 51 23.07 -8.20 -0.94
CA LEU A 51 23.38 -7.68 -2.28
C LEU A 51 24.88 -7.61 -2.57
N ALA A 52 25.68 -7.37 -1.53
CA ALA A 52 27.14 -7.41 -1.63
C ALA A 52 27.72 -8.85 -1.63
N GLY A 53 26.88 -9.87 -1.46
CA GLY A 53 27.26 -11.30 -1.49
C GLY A 53 27.81 -11.84 -0.17
N TYR A 54 27.62 -11.14 0.94
CA TYR A 54 28.19 -11.52 2.24
C TYR A 54 27.15 -12.03 3.25
N CYS A 55 25.86 -11.93 2.95
CA CYS A 55 24.80 -12.37 3.83
C CYS A 55 23.83 -13.28 3.08
N ASN A 56 23.44 -14.40 3.70
CA ASN A 56 22.46 -15.34 3.16
C ASN A 56 21.34 -15.70 4.14
N ASN A 57 21.37 -15.13 5.35
CA ASN A 57 20.36 -15.37 6.38
C ASN A 57 20.09 -14.11 7.20
N ILE A 58 18.83 -13.70 7.27
CA ILE A 58 18.36 -12.58 8.09
C ILE A 58 17.19 -13.06 8.94
N GLU A 59 17.23 -12.76 10.24
CA GLU A 59 16.15 -13.05 11.17
C GLU A 59 15.58 -11.76 11.74
N ILE A 60 14.27 -11.60 11.68
CA ILE A 60 13.50 -10.47 12.23
C ILE A 60 12.63 -11.01 13.36
N ILE A 61 12.71 -10.42 14.55
CA ILE A 61 11.99 -10.89 15.74
C ILE A 61 11.21 -9.72 16.32
N VAL A 62 9.91 -9.89 16.51
CA VAL A 62 9.09 -9.02 17.35
C VAL A 62 9.12 -9.60 18.77
N ASN A 63 9.78 -8.88 19.68
CA ASN A 63 9.98 -9.35 21.05
C ASN A 63 8.71 -9.11 21.91
N LYS A 64 8.64 -9.77 23.08
CA LYS A 64 7.53 -9.67 24.04
C LYS A 64 7.17 -8.26 24.47
N ASP A 65 8.16 -7.39 24.56
CA ASP A 65 8.00 -5.98 24.94
C ASP A 65 7.71 -5.05 23.75
N ASN A 66 7.36 -5.60 22.57
CA ASN A 66 7.26 -4.86 21.31
C ASN A 66 8.55 -4.14 20.90
N SER A 67 9.71 -4.61 21.30
CA SER A 67 10.98 -4.24 20.65
C SER A 67 11.20 -5.14 19.43
N ILE A 68 12.05 -4.68 18.51
CA ILE A 68 12.45 -5.46 17.33
C ILE A 68 13.90 -5.87 17.46
N THR A 69 14.20 -7.09 17.04
CA THR A 69 15.56 -7.57 16.85
C THR A 69 15.73 -8.03 15.41
N VAL A 70 16.73 -7.48 14.71
CA VAL A 70 17.15 -7.92 13.37
C VAL A 70 18.57 -8.48 13.50
N LYS A 71 18.75 -9.71 12.98
CA LYS A 71 20.04 -10.39 12.94
C LYS A 71 20.41 -10.72 11.50
N ASP A 72 21.64 -10.43 11.12
CA ASP A 72 22.23 -10.85 9.86
C ASP A 72 23.52 -11.67 10.10
N ASN A 73 23.89 -12.43 9.10
CA ASN A 73 25.18 -13.13 9.06
C ASN A 73 26.17 -12.52 8.04
N GLY A 74 26.07 -11.22 7.82
CA GLY A 74 26.97 -10.45 6.97
C GLY A 74 28.37 -10.27 7.54
N ARG A 75 29.13 -9.31 7.02
CA ARG A 75 30.53 -9.03 7.46
C ARG A 75 30.63 -8.43 8.86
N GLY A 76 29.55 -7.95 9.42
CA GLY A 76 29.53 -7.13 10.62
C GLY A 76 30.07 -5.70 10.42
N ILE A 77 29.50 -4.74 11.09
CA ILE A 77 29.93 -3.33 11.05
C ILE A 77 31.40 -3.25 11.51
N PRO A 78 32.27 -2.45 10.85
CA PRO A 78 33.64 -2.26 11.32
C PRO A 78 33.67 -1.74 12.75
N VAL A 79 34.50 -2.35 13.61
CA VAL A 79 34.59 -2.04 15.07
C VAL A 79 35.67 -1.04 15.42
N GLY A 80 36.54 -0.67 14.46
CA GLY A 80 37.64 0.29 14.67
C GLY A 80 37.19 1.72 14.94
N ILE A 81 38.13 2.54 15.43
CA ILE A 81 37.88 3.97 15.63
C ILE A 81 37.83 4.69 14.29
N HIS A 82 36.77 5.47 14.06
CA HIS A 82 36.59 6.23 12.84
C HIS A 82 37.49 7.49 12.85
N PRO A 83 38.33 7.70 11.81
CA PRO A 83 39.40 8.73 11.87
C PRO A 83 38.89 10.17 11.99
N LYS A 84 37.70 10.49 11.49
CA LYS A 84 37.13 11.86 11.56
C LYS A 84 36.38 12.13 12.85
N THR A 85 35.72 11.13 13.43
CA THR A 85 34.85 11.31 14.60
C THR A 85 35.56 11.00 15.92
N GLY A 86 36.64 10.20 15.88
CA GLY A 86 37.36 9.78 17.07
C GLY A 86 36.63 8.77 17.96
N ILE A 87 35.46 8.33 17.57
CA ILE A 87 34.65 7.27 18.23
C ILE A 87 34.61 6.00 17.36
N SER A 88 34.08 4.91 17.89
CA SER A 88 33.97 3.68 17.09
C SER A 88 33.12 3.89 15.82
N THR A 89 33.40 3.12 14.77
CA THR A 89 32.64 3.19 13.53
C THR A 89 31.18 2.84 13.78
N VAL A 90 30.89 1.89 14.68
CA VAL A 90 29.50 1.52 15.06
C VAL A 90 28.81 2.73 15.70
N GLU A 91 29.42 3.39 16.70
CA GLU A 91 28.85 4.59 17.31
C GLU A 91 28.66 5.71 16.27
N THR A 92 29.60 5.88 15.35
CA THR A 92 29.52 6.90 14.28
C THR A 92 28.31 6.69 13.41
N VAL A 93 28.03 5.45 12.97
CA VAL A 93 26.88 5.11 12.10
C VAL A 93 25.55 5.37 12.79
N TYR A 94 25.47 5.17 14.11
CA TYR A 94 24.23 5.34 14.87
C TYR A 94 24.02 6.74 15.45
N THR A 95 25.06 7.57 15.54
CA THR A 95 24.97 8.91 16.18
C THR A 95 25.17 10.08 15.22
N VAL A 96 25.78 9.86 14.07
CA VAL A 96 26.09 10.91 13.10
C VAL A 96 25.20 10.76 11.87
N LEU A 97 24.43 11.79 11.54
CA LEU A 97 23.66 11.83 10.29
C LEU A 97 24.63 11.88 9.09
N HIS A 98 24.23 11.22 8.00
CA HIS A 98 25.04 11.11 6.78
C HIS A 98 26.41 10.43 7.00
N ALA A 99 26.44 9.45 7.90
CA ALA A 99 27.58 8.57 8.11
C ALA A 99 27.26 7.15 7.62
N GLY A 100 28.12 6.57 6.79
CA GLY A 100 27.93 5.22 6.28
C GLY A 100 28.96 4.81 5.23
N GLY A 101 29.14 3.52 5.01
CA GLY A 101 30.07 2.92 4.04
C GLY A 101 29.59 2.95 2.58
N LYS A 102 28.46 3.61 2.30
CA LYS A 102 27.76 3.59 1.00
C LYS A 102 27.97 4.86 0.16
N PHE A 103 28.74 5.83 0.64
CA PHE A 103 29.01 7.15 -0.01
C PHE A 103 30.22 7.17 -0.96
N GLY A 104 30.54 6.11 -1.61
CA GLY A 104 31.61 6.16 -2.60
C GLY A 104 32.70 5.11 -2.41
N GLY A 105 32.57 4.10 -3.15
CA GLY A 105 33.64 3.25 -3.62
C GLY A 105 34.13 2.19 -2.65
N GLY A 106 33.92 0.97 -2.92
CA GLY A 106 34.65 -0.19 -2.44
C GLY A 106 33.88 -1.18 -1.58
N GLY A 107 32.90 -0.75 -0.80
CA GLY A 107 32.16 -1.65 0.11
C GLY A 107 30.90 -2.25 -0.48
N TYR A 108 30.16 -1.48 -1.28
CA TYR A 108 28.87 -1.85 -1.86
C TYR A 108 28.79 -1.31 -3.30
N LYS A 109 28.55 -2.19 -4.27
CA LYS A 109 28.30 -1.80 -5.68
C LYS A 109 26.88 -1.30 -5.87
N VAL A 110 25.95 -1.89 -5.15
CA VAL A 110 24.53 -1.57 -5.15
C VAL A 110 24.06 -1.55 -3.71
N SER A 111 23.23 -0.59 -3.31
CA SER A 111 22.63 -0.52 -1.98
C SER A 111 21.27 0.18 -2.03
N GLY A 112 20.36 -0.22 -1.13
CA GLY A 112 19.09 0.47 -0.88
C GLY A 112 19.24 1.68 0.04
N GLY A 113 20.16 1.63 0.97
CA GLY A 113 20.49 2.71 1.92
C GLY A 113 21.38 3.78 1.31
N LEU A 114 20.80 4.79 0.66
CA LEU A 114 21.55 5.82 -0.10
C LEU A 114 21.97 7.03 0.73
N HIS A 115 21.22 7.39 1.76
CA HIS A 115 21.37 8.66 2.47
C HIS A 115 22.27 8.59 3.71
N GLY A 116 22.62 7.37 4.16
CA GLY A 116 23.43 7.16 5.36
C GLY A 116 22.79 7.70 6.64
N VAL A 117 21.47 7.66 6.72
CA VAL A 117 20.71 8.19 7.86
C VAL A 117 19.86 7.14 8.57
N GLY A 118 19.56 6.00 7.96
CA GLY A 118 18.58 5.03 8.48
C GLY A 118 18.91 4.56 9.91
N ALA A 119 20.12 4.09 10.15
CA ALA A 119 20.54 3.62 11.48
C ALA A 119 20.49 4.74 12.53
N SER A 120 20.93 5.95 12.20
CA SER A 120 20.88 7.10 13.10
C SER A 120 19.47 7.62 13.34
N VAL A 121 18.57 7.51 12.34
CA VAL A 121 17.13 7.81 12.48
C VAL A 121 16.47 6.81 13.43
N VAL A 122 16.70 5.50 13.25
CA VAL A 122 16.19 4.48 14.17
C VAL A 122 16.67 4.76 15.59
N ASN A 123 17.96 5.09 15.77
CA ASN A 123 18.51 5.42 17.07
C ASN A 123 17.86 6.67 17.69
N ALA A 124 17.68 7.74 16.90
CA ALA A 124 17.05 8.97 17.37
C ALA A 124 15.59 8.79 17.80
N LEU A 125 14.84 7.90 17.13
CA LEU A 125 13.41 7.68 17.36
C LEU A 125 13.12 6.48 18.28
N SER A 126 14.17 5.90 18.89
CA SER A 126 14.05 4.78 19.82
C SER A 126 14.30 5.21 21.26
N LYS A 127 13.61 4.55 22.19
CA LYS A 127 13.86 4.66 23.63
C LYS A 127 15.22 4.07 24.00
N TRP A 128 15.57 2.97 23.35
CA TRP A 128 16.89 2.36 23.43
C TRP A 128 17.22 1.59 22.16
N VAL A 129 18.52 1.49 21.86
CA VAL A 129 19.07 0.64 20.79
C VAL A 129 20.28 -0.11 21.34
N THR A 130 20.37 -1.40 21.05
CA THR A 130 21.53 -2.25 21.32
C THR A 130 22.06 -2.80 20.00
N VAL A 131 23.34 -2.62 19.76
CA VAL A 131 24.02 -3.14 18.56
C VAL A 131 25.12 -4.10 18.99
N THR A 132 24.99 -5.36 18.56
CA THR A 132 25.99 -6.41 18.79
C THR A 132 26.63 -6.77 17.46
N VAL A 133 27.95 -6.77 17.40
CA VAL A 133 28.73 -7.11 16.19
C VAL A 133 29.58 -8.34 16.45
N TYR A 134 29.48 -9.34 15.57
CA TYR A 134 30.30 -10.54 15.55
C TYR A 134 31.40 -10.34 14.51
N LYS A 135 32.65 -10.31 14.93
CA LYS A 135 33.77 -10.04 14.02
C LYS A 135 35.10 -10.56 14.59
N ASP A 136 35.87 -11.22 13.73
CA ASP A 136 37.25 -11.68 14.06
C ASP A 136 37.32 -12.55 15.33
N GLY A 137 36.30 -13.40 15.56
CA GLY A 137 36.22 -14.27 16.73
C GLY A 137 35.81 -13.58 18.03
N LYS A 138 35.38 -12.34 17.96
CA LYS A 138 34.98 -11.51 19.12
C LYS A 138 33.55 -11.01 18.98
N ILE A 139 32.93 -10.72 20.11
CA ILE A 139 31.61 -10.13 20.23
C ILE A 139 31.76 -8.74 20.84
N TYR A 140 31.28 -7.73 20.10
CA TYR A 140 31.28 -6.35 20.53
C TYR A 140 29.86 -5.86 20.73
N GLU A 141 29.64 -5.02 21.73
CA GLU A 141 28.33 -4.43 22.01
C GLU A 141 28.44 -2.94 22.29
N THR A 142 27.48 -2.17 21.80
CA THR A 142 27.26 -0.76 22.17
C THR A 142 25.79 -0.53 22.42
N LYS A 143 25.45 0.39 23.33
CA LYS A 143 24.06 0.72 23.70
C LYS A 143 23.83 2.21 23.64
N PHE A 144 22.64 2.55 23.17
CA PHE A 144 22.13 3.91 23.07
C PHE A 144 20.79 4.01 23.78
N ALA A 145 20.47 5.17 24.31
CA ALA A 145 19.20 5.48 24.94
C ALA A 145 18.85 6.97 24.79
N ASP A 146 17.66 7.34 25.24
CA ASP A 146 17.19 8.73 25.35
C ASP A 146 17.42 9.58 24.08
N GLY A 147 16.94 9.07 22.95
CA GLY A 147 17.05 9.76 21.67
C GLY A 147 18.44 9.66 21.03
N GLY A 148 19.13 8.55 21.26
CA GLY A 148 20.36 8.18 20.57
C GLY A 148 21.64 8.54 21.29
N LYS A 149 21.59 8.87 22.57
CA LYS A 149 22.80 9.10 23.39
C LYS A 149 23.50 7.77 23.64
N THR A 150 24.81 7.71 23.45
CA THR A 150 25.63 6.54 23.80
C THR A 150 25.65 6.37 25.32
N VAL A 151 25.07 5.31 25.83
CA VAL A 151 25.07 4.93 27.24
C VAL A 151 26.13 3.87 27.56
N GLN A 152 26.50 3.06 26.59
CA GLN A 152 27.62 2.13 26.64
C GLN A 152 28.40 2.24 25.33
N LYS A 153 29.68 2.64 25.42
CA LYS A 153 30.60 2.65 24.27
C LYS A 153 30.84 1.24 23.76
N LEU A 154 31.23 1.12 22.47
CA LEU A 154 31.56 -0.16 21.90
C LEU A 154 32.60 -0.89 22.76
N THR A 155 32.21 -2.05 23.30
CA THR A 155 33.03 -2.84 24.24
C THR A 155 33.01 -4.31 23.80
N GLU A 156 34.14 -4.99 23.90
CA GLU A 156 34.22 -6.44 23.74
C GLU A 156 33.53 -7.11 24.93
N ILE A 157 32.49 -7.92 24.66
CA ILE A 157 31.70 -8.57 25.70
C ILE A 157 31.89 -10.09 25.72
N GLY A 158 32.62 -10.66 24.75
CA GLY A 158 32.86 -12.09 24.68
C GLY A 158 33.56 -12.51 23.39
N THR A 159 33.68 -13.81 23.25
CA THR A 159 34.27 -14.46 22.05
C THR A 159 33.26 -15.35 21.35
N CYS A 160 33.44 -15.58 20.07
CA CYS A 160 32.65 -16.49 19.25
C CYS A 160 33.58 -17.30 18.34
N GLU A 161 33.00 -18.22 17.58
CA GLU A 161 33.72 -18.89 16.50
C GLU A 161 34.26 -17.85 15.51
N LYS A 162 35.47 -18.05 14.98
CA LYS A 162 36.15 -17.09 14.11
C LYS A 162 35.40 -16.84 12.81
N GLU A 163 34.69 -17.84 12.33
CA GLU A 163 33.86 -17.82 11.12
C GLU A 163 32.52 -17.11 11.33
N ARG A 164 32.11 -16.95 12.58
CA ARG A 164 30.86 -16.25 12.91
C ARG A 164 31.05 -14.76 12.73
N THR A 165 30.35 -14.20 11.74
CA THR A 165 30.27 -12.77 11.47
C THR A 165 28.82 -12.32 11.43
N GLY A 166 28.57 -11.02 11.49
CA GLY A 166 27.24 -10.43 11.35
C GLY A 166 26.98 -9.30 12.33
N THR A 167 25.77 -8.77 12.23
CA THR A 167 25.29 -7.72 13.13
C THR A 167 23.93 -8.12 13.69
N THR A 168 23.72 -7.84 14.97
CA THR A 168 22.41 -7.92 15.62
C THR A 168 22.04 -6.53 16.13
N VAL A 169 20.89 -6.03 15.72
CA VAL A 169 20.36 -4.73 16.15
C VAL A 169 19.03 -4.97 16.85
N SER A 170 18.94 -4.57 18.10
CA SER A 170 17.70 -4.58 18.87
C SER A 170 17.32 -3.15 19.22
N PHE A 171 16.06 -2.77 19.03
CA PHE A 171 15.58 -1.42 19.34
C PHE A 171 14.14 -1.41 19.83
N LYS A 172 13.83 -0.46 20.69
CA LYS A 172 12.47 -0.19 21.18
C LYS A 172 12.07 1.20 20.71
N PRO A 173 11.01 1.36 19.89
CA PRO A 173 10.49 2.67 19.52
C PRO A 173 10.15 3.52 20.74
N ASP A 174 10.31 4.83 20.61
CA ASP A 174 10.00 5.77 21.68
C ASP A 174 8.48 6.06 21.68
N PRO A 175 7.73 5.65 22.73
CA PRO A 175 6.28 5.83 22.80
C PRO A 175 5.85 7.31 22.88
N ASP A 176 6.78 8.22 23.18
CA ASP A 176 6.49 9.66 23.19
C ASP A 176 6.49 10.27 21.77
N ILE A 177 6.92 9.50 20.76
CA ILE A 177 7.01 9.95 19.36
C ILE A 177 5.92 9.29 18.51
N PHE A 178 5.68 7.99 18.72
CA PHE A 178 4.77 7.21 17.90
C PHE A 178 3.37 7.11 18.53
N ASP A 179 2.34 7.14 17.70
CA ASP A 179 0.95 6.99 18.10
C ASP A 179 0.65 5.59 18.69
N THR A 180 1.48 4.60 18.33
CA THR A 180 1.43 3.22 18.82
C THR A 180 2.82 2.59 18.79
N ASP A 181 3.06 1.62 19.68
CA ASP A 181 4.27 0.79 19.67
C ASP A 181 3.98 -0.68 19.28
N ILE A 182 2.76 -0.94 18.78
CA ILE A 182 2.33 -2.29 18.40
C ILE A 182 2.57 -2.51 16.91
N TYR A 183 3.42 -3.48 16.59
CA TYR A 183 3.69 -3.91 15.22
C TYR A 183 2.58 -4.82 14.69
N ASP A 184 2.21 -4.63 13.43
CA ASP A 184 1.33 -5.54 12.70
C ASP A 184 2.16 -6.65 12.04
N TYR A 185 1.97 -7.89 12.51
CA TYR A 185 2.71 -9.06 12.02
C TYR A 185 2.47 -9.31 10.53
N GLU A 186 1.24 -9.18 10.04
CA GLU A 186 0.94 -9.42 8.63
C GLU A 186 1.63 -8.41 7.71
N THR A 187 1.72 -7.15 8.11
CA THR A 187 2.50 -6.13 7.38
C THR A 187 3.98 -6.49 7.33
N LEU A 188 4.56 -6.93 8.44
CA LEU A 188 5.95 -7.39 8.47
C LEU A 188 6.16 -8.63 7.59
N LYS A 189 5.23 -9.58 7.65
CA LYS A 189 5.26 -10.83 6.88
C LYS A 189 5.23 -10.60 5.38
N VAL A 190 4.32 -9.75 4.90
CA VAL A 190 4.19 -9.42 3.48
C VAL A 190 5.49 -8.84 2.94
N ARG A 191 6.05 -7.83 3.62
CA ARG A 191 7.29 -7.19 3.18
C ARG A 191 8.51 -8.11 3.29
N THR A 192 8.60 -8.92 4.33
CA THR A 192 9.69 -9.91 4.50
C THR A 192 9.67 -10.93 3.37
N ARG A 193 8.49 -11.42 2.98
CA ARG A 193 8.31 -12.33 1.83
C ARG A 193 8.70 -11.66 0.52
N GLU A 194 8.30 -10.43 0.30
CA GLU A 194 8.66 -9.64 -0.88
C GLU A 194 10.18 -9.52 -1.03
N LEU A 195 10.87 -9.15 0.06
CA LEU A 195 12.33 -9.06 0.08
C LEU A 195 13.01 -10.40 -0.23
N ALA A 196 12.44 -11.53 0.23
CA ALA A 196 12.95 -12.85 -0.09
C ALA A 196 12.81 -13.19 -1.60
N PHE A 197 11.70 -12.82 -2.24
CA PHE A 197 11.53 -12.97 -3.69
C PHE A 197 12.51 -12.10 -4.50
N LEU A 198 12.75 -10.87 -4.06
CA LEU A 198 13.65 -9.94 -4.75
C LEU A 198 15.13 -10.29 -4.60
N ASN A 199 15.47 -11.13 -3.61
CA ASN A 199 16.84 -11.56 -3.33
C ASN A 199 16.94 -13.09 -3.36
N LYS A 200 17.06 -13.62 -4.58
CA LYS A 200 17.16 -15.06 -4.85
C LYS A 200 18.18 -15.74 -3.93
N GLY A 201 17.76 -16.82 -3.26
CA GLY A 201 18.61 -17.62 -2.38
C GLY A 201 18.90 -17.01 -1.00
N LEU A 202 18.33 -15.82 -0.67
CA LEU A 202 18.41 -15.24 0.65
C LEU A 202 17.30 -15.80 1.54
N GLN A 203 17.67 -16.36 2.69
CA GLN A 203 16.72 -16.80 3.69
C GLN A 203 16.33 -15.64 4.61
N LEU A 204 15.05 -15.38 4.71
CA LEU A 204 14.45 -14.43 5.65
C LEU A 204 13.53 -15.18 6.62
N THR A 205 13.70 -14.94 7.90
CA THR A 205 12.85 -15.52 8.95
C THR A 205 12.19 -14.37 9.73
N LEU A 206 10.88 -14.42 9.87
CA LEU A 206 10.11 -13.52 10.72
C LEU A 206 9.54 -14.32 11.88
N ARG A 207 9.72 -13.85 13.12
CA ARG A 207 9.21 -14.47 14.32
C ARG A 207 8.51 -13.45 15.22
N ASP A 208 7.38 -13.85 15.77
CA ASP A 208 6.62 -13.06 16.75
C ASP A 208 6.66 -13.78 18.10
N ASP A 209 7.40 -13.25 19.04
CA ASP A 209 7.58 -13.79 20.38
C ASP A 209 6.69 -13.08 21.42
N ARG A 210 5.69 -12.29 20.99
CA ARG A 210 4.81 -11.54 21.91
C ARG A 210 3.89 -12.46 22.70
N ASP A 211 3.44 -13.55 22.11
CA ASP A 211 2.67 -14.59 22.78
C ASP A 211 3.53 -15.84 22.99
N GLU A 212 3.71 -16.26 24.26
CA GLU A 212 4.51 -17.44 24.61
C GLU A 212 3.81 -18.75 24.26
N GLU A 213 2.47 -18.75 24.28
CA GLU A 213 1.66 -19.95 24.04
C GLU A 213 1.44 -20.19 22.54
N ASP A 214 1.50 -19.13 21.71
CA ASP A 214 1.30 -19.17 20.25
C ASP A 214 2.38 -18.36 19.53
N THR A 215 3.63 -18.81 19.62
CA THR A 215 4.75 -18.19 18.88
C THR A 215 4.56 -18.38 17.37
N GLN A 216 4.28 -17.30 16.67
CA GLN A 216 4.18 -17.31 15.21
C GLN A 216 5.57 -17.19 14.56
N GLY A 217 5.80 -17.94 13.48
CA GLY A 217 7.05 -17.86 12.74
C GLY A 217 6.87 -18.26 11.29
N ASP A 218 7.43 -17.42 10.40
CA ASP A 218 7.44 -17.67 8.96
C ASP A 218 8.89 -17.66 8.44
N LYS A 219 9.19 -18.59 7.54
CA LYS A 219 10.49 -18.68 6.88
C LYS A 219 10.31 -18.60 5.37
N PHE A 220 11.04 -17.69 4.75
CA PHE A 220 10.98 -17.42 3.32
C PHE A 220 12.34 -17.67 2.68
N LEU A 221 12.35 -18.49 1.65
CA LEU A 221 13.52 -18.78 0.81
C LEU A 221 13.02 -19.13 -0.59
N TYR A 222 13.41 -18.37 -1.59
CA TYR A 222 12.96 -18.53 -2.97
C TYR A 222 14.16 -18.61 -3.91
N GLU A 223 14.30 -19.76 -4.56
CA GLU A 223 15.41 -20.00 -5.51
C GLU A 223 15.09 -19.51 -6.94
N GLY A 224 13.82 -19.31 -7.26
CA GLY A 224 13.37 -18.77 -8.56
C GLY A 224 13.28 -17.24 -8.60
N GLY A 225 13.48 -16.57 -7.48
CA GLY A 225 13.50 -15.10 -7.41
C GLY A 225 12.19 -14.45 -7.90
N ILE A 226 12.29 -13.43 -8.76
CA ILE A 226 11.11 -12.69 -9.25
C ILE A 226 10.17 -13.53 -10.13
N SER A 227 10.64 -14.64 -10.71
CA SER A 227 9.76 -15.58 -11.43
C SER A 227 8.83 -16.32 -10.46
N GLU A 228 9.35 -16.77 -9.31
CA GLU A 228 8.50 -17.33 -8.25
C GLU A 228 7.54 -16.28 -7.67
N TYR A 229 7.95 -15.00 -7.64
CA TYR A 229 7.09 -13.92 -7.19
C TYR A 229 5.90 -13.73 -8.13
N VAL A 230 6.09 -13.71 -9.45
CA VAL A 230 5.00 -13.69 -10.44
C VAL A 230 4.06 -14.87 -10.23
N LYS A 231 4.63 -16.10 -10.03
CA LYS A 231 3.85 -17.31 -9.76
C LYS A 231 3.03 -17.18 -8.47
N PHE A 232 3.62 -16.61 -7.44
CA PHE A 232 2.93 -16.37 -6.16
C PHE A 232 1.76 -15.37 -6.31
N ILE A 233 1.96 -14.25 -7.03
CA ILE A 233 0.91 -13.26 -7.29
C ILE A 233 -0.21 -13.83 -8.17
N ASN A 234 0.12 -14.78 -9.04
CA ASN A 234 -0.86 -15.46 -9.90
C ASN A 234 -1.51 -16.68 -9.24
N GLN A 235 -1.24 -16.97 -7.96
CA GLN A 235 -1.99 -17.98 -7.22
C GLN A 235 -3.47 -17.62 -7.19
N GLY A 236 -4.32 -18.54 -7.69
CA GLY A 236 -5.76 -18.30 -7.81
C GLY A 236 -6.21 -17.57 -9.08
N LYS A 237 -5.29 -17.29 -10.02
CA LYS A 237 -5.60 -16.79 -11.36
C LYS A 237 -5.37 -17.89 -12.38
N THR A 238 -6.12 -17.84 -13.49
CA THR A 238 -5.92 -18.79 -14.59
C THR A 238 -4.94 -18.20 -15.60
N PRO A 239 -3.68 -18.71 -15.69
CA PRO A 239 -2.73 -18.27 -16.70
C PRO A 239 -3.25 -18.57 -18.10
N ILE A 240 -2.90 -17.76 -19.11
CA ILE A 240 -3.22 -18.02 -20.52
C ILE A 240 -2.03 -18.63 -21.28
N HIS A 241 -0.89 -18.75 -20.64
CA HIS A 241 0.30 -19.50 -21.08
C HIS A 241 1.01 -20.05 -19.85
N ASP A 242 1.68 -21.19 -19.99
CA ASP A 242 2.22 -21.94 -18.85
C ASP A 242 3.49 -21.32 -18.29
N ASP A 243 4.41 -20.90 -19.16
CA ASP A 243 5.72 -20.42 -18.77
C ASP A 243 5.70 -18.97 -18.27
N ILE A 244 6.49 -18.69 -17.23
CA ILE A 244 6.77 -17.32 -16.81
C ILE A 244 7.90 -16.79 -17.70
N ILE A 245 7.63 -15.68 -18.38
CA ILE A 245 8.60 -15.00 -19.23
C ILE A 245 9.59 -14.26 -18.32
N TYR A 246 10.86 -14.67 -18.35
CA TYR A 246 11.92 -14.04 -17.58
C TYR A 246 12.95 -13.41 -18.51
N LEU A 247 13.23 -12.14 -18.31
CA LEU A 247 14.14 -11.34 -19.11
C LEU A 247 15.17 -10.69 -18.18
N SER A 248 16.44 -10.69 -18.57
CA SER A 248 17.48 -10.05 -17.79
C SER A 248 18.58 -9.45 -18.66
N GLY A 249 19.22 -8.42 -18.15
CA GLY A 249 20.36 -7.81 -18.81
C GLY A 249 21.16 -6.92 -17.86
N GLU A 250 22.42 -6.70 -18.21
CA GLU A 250 23.34 -5.84 -17.44
C GLU A 250 24.05 -4.88 -18.39
N LYS A 251 24.15 -3.60 -17.99
CA LYS A 251 24.93 -2.60 -18.70
C LYS A 251 25.40 -1.52 -17.72
N ASP A 252 26.66 -1.14 -17.84
CA ASP A 252 27.27 -0.06 -17.01
C ASP A 252 27.12 -0.28 -15.50
N GLY A 253 27.10 -1.56 -15.07
CA GLY A 253 26.91 -1.96 -13.68
C GLY A 253 25.46 -1.88 -13.18
N ILE A 254 24.51 -1.58 -14.08
CA ILE A 254 23.06 -1.62 -13.80
C ILE A 254 22.56 -3.00 -14.20
N MET A 255 22.03 -3.77 -13.23
CA MET A 255 21.37 -5.05 -13.49
C MET A 255 19.86 -4.82 -13.59
N PHE A 256 19.25 -5.43 -14.60
CA PHE A 256 17.84 -5.28 -14.89
C PHE A 256 17.19 -6.62 -15.15
N GLU A 257 16.11 -6.89 -14.45
CA GLU A 257 15.35 -8.13 -14.53
C GLU A 257 13.87 -7.85 -14.64
N VAL A 258 13.17 -8.60 -15.47
CA VAL A 258 11.71 -8.58 -15.57
C VAL A 258 11.18 -9.99 -15.60
N ALA A 259 10.16 -10.28 -14.82
CA ALA A 259 9.38 -11.50 -14.92
C ALA A 259 7.92 -11.14 -15.16
N LEU A 260 7.25 -11.83 -16.10
CA LEU A 260 5.86 -11.57 -16.41
C LEU A 260 5.10 -12.82 -16.84
N GLN A 261 3.78 -12.81 -16.62
CA GLN A 261 2.86 -13.82 -17.10
C GLN A 261 1.49 -13.17 -17.32
N TYR A 262 0.78 -13.58 -18.37
CA TYR A 262 -0.59 -13.17 -18.61
C TYR A 262 -1.58 -14.17 -18.02
N ASN A 263 -2.69 -13.67 -17.50
CA ASN A 263 -3.80 -14.46 -16.98
C ASN A 263 -5.12 -14.06 -17.65
N SER A 264 -6.18 -14.82 -17.39
CA SER A 264 -7.50 -14.61 -17.98
C SER A 264 -8.23 -13.37 -17.45
N GLY A 265 -7.77 -12.79 -16.33
CA GLY A 265 -8.33 -11.60 -15.68
C GLY A 265 -8.20 -10.32 -16.51
N TYR A 266 -8.69 -9.23 -15.96
CA TYR A 266 -8.70 -7.92 -16.62
C TYR A 266 -7.83 -6.89 -15.90
N THR A 267 -7.34 -7.23 -14.70
CA THR A 267 -6.52 -6.35 -13.86
C THR A 267 -5.07 -6.32 -14.33
N GLU A 268 -4.45 -5.17 -14.22
CA GLU A 268 -3.02 -4.95 -14.39
C GLU A 268 -2.33 -5.04 -13.03
N ASN A 269 -1.32 -5.91 -12.90
CA ASN A 269 -0.50 -6.07 -11.71
C ASN A 269 0.96 -5.88 -12.10
N ILE A 270 1.43 -4.64 -12.16
CA ILE A 270 2.82 -4.28 -12.43
C ILE A 270 3.43 -3.71 -11.17
N TYR A 271 4.48 -4.35 -10.67
CA TYR A 271 5.24 -3.91 -9.51
C TYR A 271 6.68 -3.69 -9.89
N SER A 272 7.20 -2.52 -9.56
CA SER A 272 8.55 -2.12 -9.92
C SER A 272 9.39 -1.80 -8.69
N PHE A 273 10.66 -2.21 -8.75
CA PHE A 273 11.61 -2.10 -7.65
C PHE A 273 12.95 -1.57 -8.13
N VAL A 274 13.56 -0.73 -7.29
CA VAL A 274 14.94 -0.25 -7.49
C VAL A 274 15.72 -0.50 -6.20
N ASN A 275 16.78 -1.32 -6.27
CA ASN A 275 17.56 -1.74 -5.10
C ASN A 275 16.66 -2.29 -3.98
N ASN A 276 15.69 -3.12 -4.34
CA ASN A 276 14.67 -3.72 -3.48
C ASN A 276 13.64 -2.73 -2.89
N ILE A 277 13.70 -1.44 -3.23
CA ILE A 277 12.73 -0.44 -2.81
C ILE A 277 11.57 -0.42 -3.82
N ASN A 278 10.35 -0.53 -3.33
CA ASN A 278 9.14 -0.46 -4.16
C ASN A 278 8.94 0.97 -4.69
N THR A 279 8.92 1.11 -6.00
CA THR A 279 8.67 2.39 -6.70
C THR A 279 7.19 2.48 -7.10
N HIS A 280 6.32 2.70 -6.12
CA HIS A 280 4.87 2.69 -6.31
C HIS A 280 4.34 3.75 -7.30
N ASP A 281 5.11 4.81 -7.55
CA ASP A 281 4.83 5.83 -8.58
C ASP A 281 5.55 5.55 -9.90
N GLY A 282 6.13 4.35 -10.05
CA GLY A 282 6.86 3.91 -11.24
C GLY A 282 8.22 4.60 -11.41
N GLY A 283 8.52 5.00 -12.64
CA GLY A 283 9.76 5.68 -13.00
C GLY A 283 10.33 5.21 -14.32
N THR A 284 11.54 5.67 -14.63
CA THR A 284 12.18 5.45 -15.94
C THR A 284 12.37 3.97 -16.30
N HIS A 285 12.59 3.09 -15.31
CA HIS A 285 12.70 1.64 -15.50
C HIS A 285 11.37 1.03 -15.97
N GLU A 286 10.26 1.42 -15.37
CA GLU A 286 8.92 0.97 -15.74
C GLU A 286 8.46 1.60 -17.07
N ASP A 287 8.69 2.91 -17.28
CA ASP A 287 8.39 3.59 -18.54
C ASP A 287 9.10 2.93 -19.73
N GLY A 288 10.35 2.48 -19.54
CA GLY A 288 11.12 1.77 -20.57
C GLY A 288 10.46 0.45 -20.96
N VAL A 289 10.09 -0.36 -19.97
CA VAL A 289 9.39 -1.65 -20.19
C VAL A 289 8.05 -1.45 -20.87
N LYS A 290 7.21 -0.54 -20.38
CA LYS A 290 5.88 -0.28 -20.94
C LYS A 290 5.97 0.17 -22.41
N ARG A 291 6.92 1.04 -22.72
CA ARG A 291 7.18 1.48 -24.11
C ARG A 291 7.60 0.31 -25.00
N ALA A 292 8.52 -0.52 -24.53
CA ALA A 292 9.01 -1.67 -25.27
C ALA A 292 7.92 -2.72 -25.47
N LEU A 293 7.11 -3.02 -24.45
CA LEU A 293 5.99 -3.96 -24.50
C LEU A 293 5.01 -3.60 -25.63
N VAL A 294 4.55 -2.34 -25.66
CA VAL A 294 3.62 -1.85 -26.68
C VAL A 294 4.24 -1.95 -28.09
N ARG A 295 5.49 -1.52 -28.22
CA ARG A 295 6.19 -1.52 -29.51
C ARG A 295 6.40 -2.92 -30.05
N THR A 296 6.89 -3.84 -29.22
CA THR A 296 7.22 -5.22 -29.62
C THR A 296 5.97 -6.01 -29.99
N ILE A 297 4.90 -5.90 -29.19
CA ILE A 297 3.62 -6.56 -29.52
C ILE A 297 3.06 -6.05 -30.85
N ASN A 298 3.01 -4.74 -31.08
CA ASN A 298 2.51 -4.19 -32.35
C ASN A 298 3.38 -4.61 -33.54
N ALA A 299 4.71 -4.56 -33.39
CA ALA A 299 5.63 -4.97 -34.46
C ALA A 299 5.43 -6.45 -34.83
N TYR A 300 5.39 -7.34 -33.82
CA TYR A 300 5.17 -8.77 -34.03
C TYR A 300 3.80 -9.05 -34.66
N ALA A 301 2.74 -8.44 -34.13
CA ALA A 301 1.37 -8.62 -34.62
C ALA A 301 1.20 -8.21 -36.09
N ARG A 302 1.85 -7.13 -36.51
CA ARG A 302 1.85 -6.68 -37.92
C ARG A 302 2.69 -7.58 -38.80
N LYS A 303 3.91 -7.95 -38.39
CA LYS A 303 4.81 -8.84 -39.13
C LYS A 303 4.16 -10.20 -39.42
N ASN A 304 3.35 -10.70 -38.50
CA ASN A 304 2.68 -11.99 -38.60
C ASN A 304 1.20 -11.89 -39.09
N ASN A 305 0.78 -10.71 -39.61
CA ASN A 305 -0.56 -10.46 -40.13
C ASN A 305 -1.71 -10.72 -39.12
N ILE A 306 -1.43 -10.69 -37.82
CA ILE A 306 -2.45 -10.77 -36.76
C ILE A 306 -3.22 -9.44 -36.70
N LEU A 307 -2.50 -8.31 -36.83
CA LEU A 307 -3.06 -6.97 -37.07
C LEU A 307 -2.95 -6.63 -38.55
N LYS A 308 -4.08 -6.28 -39.18
CA LYS A 308 -4.13 -5.83 -40.59
C LYS A 308 -3.69 -4.36 -40.69
N GLU A 309 -3.23 -3.91 -41.87
CA GLU A 309 -2.79 -2.51 -42.09
C GLU A 309 -3.82 -1.46 -41.67
N LYS A 310 -5.10 -1.74 -41.89
CA LYS A 310 -6.21 -0.85 -41.53
C LYS A 310 -6.58 -0.84 -40.02
N ASP A 311 -6.06 -1.78 -39.26
CA ASP A 311 -6.38 -1.88 -37.83
C ASP A 311 -5.58 -0.84 -37.04
N GLU A 312 -6.21 -0.23 -36.04
CA GLU A 312 -5.56 0.66 -35.10
C GLU A 312 -4.50 -0.10 -34.28
N ASN A 313 -3.37 0.52 -33.98
CA ASN A 313 -2.37 -0.08 -33.11
C ASN A 313 -2.94 -0.32 -31.71
N LEU A 314 -2.44 -1.37 -31.07
CA LEU A 314 -2.71 -1.63 -29.66
C LEU A 314 -2.06 -0.52 -28.82
N LYS A 315 -2.79 0.00 -27.85
CA LYS A 315 -2.31 0.97 -26.86
C LYS A 315 -1.77 0.27 -25.63
N GLU A 316 -1.19 1.05 -24.73
CA GLU A 316 -0.64 0.55 -23.47
C GLU A 316 -1.69 -0.21 -22.64
N ASP A 317 -2.88 0.37 -22.43
CA ASP A 317 -3.96 -0.29 -21.67
C ASP A 317 -4.43 -1.60 -22.32
N ASP A 318 -4.36 -1.70 -23.65
CA ASP A 318 -4.78 -2.93 -24.35
C ASP A 318 -3.81 -4.09 -24.08
N VAL A 319 -2.50 -3.79 -24.04
CA VAL A 319 -1.46 -4.81 -23.87
C VAL A 319 -1.20 -5.17 -22.40
N LYS A 320 -1.65 -4.34 -21.47
CA LYS A 320 -1.51 -4.59 -20.03
C LYS A 320 -2.67 -5.36 -19.41
N GLU A 321 -3.80 -5.54 -20.12
CA GLU A 321 -4.96 -6.27 -19.59
C GLU A 321 -4.58 -7.71 -19.21
N GLY A 322 -4.70 -8.04 -17.92
CA GLY A 322 -4.41 -9.37 -17.37
C GLY A 322 -2.93 -9.70 -17.23
N ILE A 323 -2.05 -8.70 -17.26
CA ILE A 323 -0.62 -8.91 -17.03
C ILE A 323 -0.31 -8.93 -15.53
N THR A 324 0.56 -9.84 -15.12
CA THR A 324 1.30 -9.78 -13.85
C THR A 324 2.77 -9.65 -14.19
N MET A 325 3.43 -8.58 -13.71
CA MET A 325 4.80 -8.26 -14.05
C MET A 325 5.57 -7.72 -12.85
N ILE A 326 6.76 -8.25 -12.62
CA ILE A 326 7.73 -7.72 -11.65
C ILE A 326 8.92 -7.15 -12.42
N ILE A 327 9.29 -5.93 -12.10
CA ILE A 327 10.44 -5.23 -12.67
C ILE A 327 11.42 -4.96 -11.53
N SER A 328 12.65 -5.47 -11.65
CA SER A 328 13.72 -5.27 -10.67
C SER A 328 14.91 -4.60 -11.34
N CYS A 329 15.31 -3.45 -10.83
CA CYS A 329 16.48 -2.71 -11.25
C CYS A 329 17.47 -2.58 -10.09
N LYS A 330 18.71 -3.02 -10.27
CA LYS A 330 19.79 -2.81 -9.32
C LYS A 330 20.74 -1.76 -9.90
N HIS A 331 20.75 -0.59 -9.30
CA HIS A 331 21.47 0.58 -9.79
C HIS A 331 22.50 1.07 -8.77
N PRO A 332 23.77 1.32 -9.18
CA PRO A 332 24.82 1.75 -8.22
C PRO A 332 24.57 3.15 -7.63
N ASN A 333 23.87 4.01 -8.34
CA ASN A 333 23.59 5.39 -7.88
C ASN A 333 22.18 5.83 -8.32
N PRO A 334 21.09 5.26 -7.76
CA PRO A 334 19.73 5.61 -8.14
C PRO A 334 19.36 7.02 -7.67
N GLN A 335 18.62 7.73 -8.52
CA GLN A 335 18.05 9.05 -8.22
C GLN A 335 16.55 8.92 -8.12
N PHE A 336 16.01 9.19 -6.93
CA PHE A 336 14.59 9.13 -6.68
C PHE A 336 13.96 10.52 -6.62
N GLU A 337 12.71 10.61 -7.04
CA GLU A 337 11.88 11.78 -6.78
C GLU A 337 11.36 11.70 -5.34
N GLY A 338 11.83 12.63 -4.48
CA GLY A 338 11.40 12.75 -3.09
C GLY A 338 12.03 11.75 -2.11
N GLN A 339 11.76 11.96 -0.82
CA GLN A 339 12.32 11.17 0.29
C GLN A 339 11.70 9.77 0.39
N THR A 340 10.46 9.60 -0.05
CA THR A 340 9.74 8.32 -0.02
C THR A 340 10.24 7.32 -1.07
N LYS A 341 11.14 7.75 -1.97
CA LYS A 341 11.75 6.93 -3.02
C LYS A 341 10.72 6.25 -3.95
N GLY A 342 9.53 6.85 -4.08
CA GLY A 342 8.41 6.26 -4.81
C GLY A 342 8.60 6.18 -6.33
N ARG A 343 9.50 7.00 -6.91
CA ARG A 343 9.71 7.10 -8.35
C ARG A 343 11.19 7.22 -8.72
N LEU A 344 11.64 6.43 -9.71
CA LEU A 344 13.00 6.51 -10.24
C LEU A 344 13.12 7.59 -11.34
N GLY A 345 14.12 8.48 -11.22
CA GLY A 345 14.37 9.58 -12.17
C GLY A 345 15.50 9.34 -13.17
N ASN A 346 16.36 8.35 -12.98
CA ASN A 346 17.54 8.09 -13.83
C ASN A 346 17.19 7.88 -15.30
N SER A 347 17.53 8.80 -16.18
CA SER A 347 17.15 8.76 -17.60
C SER A 347 17.80 7.62 -18.40
N GLU A 348 19.03 7.22 -18.04
CA GLU A 348 19.77 6.13 -18.65
C GLU A 348 19.08 4.77 -18.48
N VAL A 349 18.40 4.57 -17.36
CA VAL A 349 17.66 3.33 -17.07
C VAL A 349 16.52 3.09 -18.04
N LYS A 350 15.86 4.16 -18.53
CA LYS A 350 14.76 4.03 -19.49
C LYS A 350 15.17 3.32 -20.78
N ASN A 351 16.33 3.65 -21.30
CA ASN A 351 16.82 3.05 -22.54
C ASN A 351 17.33 1.62 -22.32
N LEU A 352 17.96 1.35 -21.17
CA LEU A 352 18.37 0.00 -20.80
C LEU A 352 17.16 -0.92 -20.65
N ALA A 353 16.16 -0.49 -19.89
CA ALA A 353 14.93 -1.24 -19.70
C ALA A 353 14.19 -1.53 -21.01
N ASP A 354 14.10 -0.50 -21.90
CA ASP A 354 13.52 -0.65 -23.23
C ASP A 354 14.26 -1.69 -24.08
N SER A 355 15.60 -1.64 -24.14
CA SER A 355 16.37 -2.57 -24.98
C SER A 355 16.33 -4.00 -24.43
N VAL A 356 16.59 -4.19 -23.14
CA VAL A 356 16.58 -5.52 -22.50
C VAL A 356 15.21 -6.18 -22.67
N PHE A 357 14.15 -5.42 -22.42
CA PHE A 357 12.79 -5.95 -22.55
C PHE A 357 12.45 -6.27 -24.01
N ALA A 358 12.71 -5.35 -24.94
CA ALA A 358 12.36 -5.54 -26.34
C ALA A 358 13.07 -6.75 -26.97
N GLU A 359 14.38 -6.87 -26.75
CA GLU A 359 15.18 -7.95 -27.31
C GLU A 359 14.73 -9.33 -26.76
N GLY A 360 14.62 -9.45 -25.43
CA GLY A 360 14.23 -10.71 -24.83
C GLY A 360 12.77 -11.09 -25.08
N PHE A 361 11.86 -10.10 -25.09
CA PHE A 361 10.45 -10.35 -25.35
C PHE A 361 10.16 -10.68 -26.82
N GLU A 362 10.87 -10.02 -27.78
CA GLU A 362 10.79 -10.39 -29.18
C GLU A 362 11.28 -11.83 -29.41
N GLN A 363 12.38 -12.20 -28.77
CA GLN A 363 12.89 -13.58 -28.81
C GLN A 363 11.85 -14.58 -28.29
N PHE A 364 11.25 -14.30 -27.13
CA PHE A 364 10.18 -15.16 -26.57
C PHE A 364 9.02 -15.32 -27.55
N LEU A 365 8.52 -14.22 -28.15
CA LEU A 365 7.41 -14.28 -29.10
C LEU A 365 7.73 -15.09 -30.34
N LEU A 366 9.00 -15.06 -30.81
CA LEU A 366 9.46 -15.83 -31.96
C LEU A 366 9.62 -17.32 -31.63
N GLU A 367 10.10 -17.65 -30.44
CA GLU A 367 10.28 -19.02 -29.98
C GLU A 367 8.97 -19.70 -29.59
N ASN A 368 7.97 -18.91 -29.15
CA ASN A 368 6.67 -19.40 -28.63
C ASN A 368 5.49 -18.80 -29.43
N PRO A 369 5.32 -19.13 -30.72
CA PRO A 369 4.32 -18.47 -31.59
C PRO A 369 2.86 -18.70 -31.17
N GLU A 370 2.54 -19.81 -30.50
CA GLU A 370 1.20 -20.07 -29.99
C GLU A 370 0.88 -19.15 -28.79
N ASP A 371 1.80 -19.01 -27.83
CA ASP A 371 1.65 -18.12 -26.69
C ASP A 371 1.59 -16.66 -27.15
N ALA A 372 2.45 -16.28 -28.11
CA ALA A 372 2.43 -14.96 -28.73
C ALA A 372 1.05 -14.66 -29.33
N ARG A 373 0.43 -15.63 -30.02
CA ARG A 373 -0.89 -15.48 -30.59
C ARG A 373 -1.99 -15.31 -29.53
N ILE A 374 -1.90 -16.08 -28.44
CA ILE A 374 -2.86 -15.99 -27.32
C ILE A 374 -2.75 -14.61 -26.66
N ILE A 375 -1.54 -14.15 -26.32
CA ILE A 375 -1.28 -12.85 -25.71
C ILE A 375 -1.81 -11.71 -26.61
N ILE A 376 -1.47 -11.74 -27.90
CA ILE A 376 -1.90 -10.70 -28.84
C ILE A 376 -3.41 -10.69 -29.03
N ASN A 377 -4.05 -11.86 -29.12
CA ASN A 377 -5.51 -11.95 -29.24
C ASN A 377 -6.20 -11.35 -28.00
N LYS A 378 -5.66 -11.58 -26.80
CA LYS A 378 -6.18 -10.95 -25.57
C LYS A 378 -6.09 -9.42 -25.67
N ALA A 379 -4.96 -8.88 -26.09
CA ALA A 379 -4.78 -7.43 -26.29
C ALA A 379 -5.74 -6.86 -27.37
N ILE A 380 -6.01 -7.62 -28.44
CA ILE A 380 -6.99 -7.24 -29.48
C ILE A 380 -8.40 -7.19 -28.89
N LEU A 381 -8.76 -8.16 -28.04
CA LEU A 381 -10.06 -8.16 -27.35
C LEU A 381 -10.19 -6.95 -26.41
N ALA A 382 -9.14 -6.61 -25.69
CA ALA A 382 -9.09 -5.41 -24.83
C ALA A 382 -9.27 -4.12 -25.66
N ARG A 383 -8.55 -3.98 -26.79
CA ARG A 383 -8.73 -2.86 -27.73
C ARG A 383 -10.18 -2.74 -28.20
N ASN A 384 -10.76 -3.85 -28.61
CA ASN A 384 -12.13 -3.84 -29.13
C ASN A 384 -13.13 -3.40 -28.05
N ALA A 385 -12.94 -3.83 -26.81
CA ALA A 385 -13.74 -3.40 -25.66
C ALA A 385 -13.56 -1.89 -25.40
N ARG A 386 -12.33 -1.39 -25.40
CA ARG A 386 -12.02 0.04 -25.25
C ARG A 386 -12.66 0.89 -26.35
N MET A 387 -12.57 0.44 -27.61
CA MET A 387 -13.21 1.13 -28.74
C MET A 387 -14.72 1.16 -28.62
N ALA A 388 -15.34 0.04 -28.21
CA ALA A 388 -16.78 -0.04 -27.96
C ALA A 388 -17.21 0.92 -26.82
N ALA A 389 -16.46 0.96 -25.73
CA ALA A 389 -16.69 1.90 -24.63
C ALA A 389 -16.58 3.36 -25.07
N LYS A 390 -15.55 3.70 -25.87
CA LYS A 390 -15.40 5.05 -26.45
C LYS A 390 -16.60 5.44 -27.31
N LYS A 391 -17.02 4.55 -28.20
CA LYS A 391 -18.19 4.78 -29.10
C LYS A 391 -19.48 4.98 -28.29
N ALA A 392 -19.70 4.18 -27.24
CA ALA A 392 -20.84 4.32 -26.37
C ALA A 392 -20.83 5.70 -25.64
N ARG A 393 -19.67 6.14 -25.13
CA ARG A 393 -19.53 7.48 -24.51
C ARG A 393 -19.81 8.61 -25.48
N GLU A 394 -19.30 8.54 -26.71
CA GLU A 394 -19.52 9.58 -27.72
C GLU A 394 -21.01 9.67 -28.11
N ALA A 395 -21.69 8.53 -28.18
CA ALA A 395 -23.13 8.48 -28.40
C ALA A 395 -23.91 9.13 -27.24
N THR A 396 -23.52 8.85 -25.98
CA THR A 396 -24.11 9.45 -24.78
C THR A 396 -23.85 10.97 -24.76
N ARG A 397 -22.61 11.43 -25.00
CA ARG A 397 -22.29 12.89 -25.05
C ARG A 397 -23.10 13.65 -26.11
N LYS A 398 -23.44 13.02 -27.23
CA LYS A 398 -24.31 13.62 -28.26
C LYS A 398 -25.77 13.70 -27.80
N SER A 399 -26.21 12.78 -26.91
CA SER A 399 -27.56 12.81 -26.32
C SER A 399 -27.64 13.73 -25.09
N ASP A 400 -26.53 13.96 -24.36
CA ASP A 400 -26.49 14.78 -23.13
C ASP A 400 -26.65 16.28 -23.37
N LEU A 401 -26.61 16.76 -24.60
CA LEU A 401 -27.07 18.11 -24.93
C LEU A 401 -28.58 18.29 -24.75
N THR A 402 -29.32 17.22 -24.40
CA THR A 402 -30.79 17.21 -24.26
C THR A 402 -31.31 16.50 -22.98
N THR A 403 -30.47 16.06 -22.02
CA THR A 403 -30.99 15.18 -20.98
C THR A 403 -30.79 15.72 -19.55
N THR A 404 -31.84 16.31 -19.04
CA THR A 404 -32.17 16.60 -17.63
C THR A 404 -32.27 15.32 -16.74
N ASN A 405 -32.14 14.12 -17.28
CA ASN A 405 -32.42 12.86 -16.56
C ASN A 405 -31.22 12.25 -15.79
N PHE A 406 -29.96 12.67 -16.07
CA PHE A 406 -28.81 12.15 -15.35
C PHE A 406 -28.65 12.74 -13.93
N PHE A 407 -29.19 13.93 -13.69
CA PHE A 407 -29.18 14.58 -12.36
C PHE A 407 -30.25 14.04 -11.40
N GLY A 408 -31.10 13.11 -11.82
CA GLY A 408 -32.27 12.65 -11.04
C GLY A 408 -31.91 11.89 -9.74
N LYS A 409 -30.75 11.23 -9.69
CA LYS A 409 -30.32 10.48 -8.50
C LYS A 409 -29.45 11.31 -7.55
N LEU A 410 -28.55 12.12 -8.08
CA LEU A 410 -27.66 12.94 -7.27
C LEU A 410 -28.42 14.13 -6.68
N SER A 411 -28.50 14.20 -5.35
CA SER A 411 -28.92 15.41 -4.64
C SER A 411 -27.67 16.21 -4.31
N ASP A 412 -27.23 17.06 -5.23
CA ASP A 412 -25.99 17.84 -5.11
C ASP A 412 -26.02 18.88 -3.99
N CYS A 413 -24.86 19.30 -3.48
CA CYS A 413 -24.73 20.42 -2.57
C CYS A 413 -24.74 21.76 -3.32
N LYS A 414 -25.01 22.85 -2.58
CA LYS A 414 -25.05 24.20 -3.16
C LYS A 414 -23.66 24.78 -3.36
N SER A 415 -22.70 24.43 -2.50
CA SER A 415 -21.31 24.85 -2.63
C SER A 415 -20.71 24.33 -3.93
N LYS A 416 -19.84 25.13 -4.55
CA LYS A 416 -19.01 24.75 -5.68
C LYS A 416 -17.53 24.67 -5.30
N ASP A 417 -17.22 24.89 -4.03
CA ASP A 417 -15.87 24.74 -3.49
C ASP A 417 -15.63 23.28 -3.10
N PRO A 418 -14.74 22.58 -3.81
CA PRO A 418 -14.44 21.17 -3.52
C PRO A 418 -13.90 20.97 -2.10
N THR A 419 -13.18 21.94 -1.55
CA THR A 419 -12.45 21.80 -0.27
C THR A 419 -13.35 21.69 0.96
N ILE A 420 -14.61 22.13 0.83
CA ILE A 420 -15.62 22.08 1.89
C ILE A 420 -16.79 21.17 1.57
N SER A 421 -16.85 20.69 0.32
CA SER A 421 -17.94 19.84 -0.16
C SER A 421 -17.65 18.38 0.09
N GLU A 422 -18.69 17.61 0.42
CA GLU A 422 -18.58 16.19 0.64
C GLU A 422 -19.78 15.45 0.02
N ILE A 423 -19.56 14.19 -0.39
CA ILE A 423 -20.61 13.35 -0.96
C ILE A 423 -20.80 12.08 -0.14
N PHE A 424 -22.04 11.79 0.22
CA PHE A 424 -22.44 10.52 0.83
C PHE A 424 -22.98 9.57 -0.24
N ILE A 425 -22.38 8.41 -0.37
CA ILE A 425 -22.88 7.30 -1.20
C ILE A 425 -23.70 6.41 -0.28
N VAL A 426 -25.01 6.40 -0.49
CA VAL A 426 -25.98 5.83 0.46
C VAL A 426 -26.63 4.60 -0.13
N GLU A 427 -26.81 3.55 0.66
CA GLU A 427 -27.50 2.35 0.28
C GLU A 427 -29.02 2.58 0.23
N GLY A 428 -29.60 2.39 -0.96
CA GLY A 428 -31.05 2.42 -1.19
C GLY A 428 -31.69 3.80 -1.22
N ASP A 429 -32.86 3.86 -1.83
CA ASP A 429 -33.63 5.09 -1.97
C ASP A 429 -34.27 5.54 -0.63
N SER A 430 -34.55 4.61 0.29
CA SER A 430 -35.13 4.91 1.61
C SER A 430 -34.15 5.70 2.48
N ALA A 431 -32.96 5.12 2.73
CA ALA A 431 -31.91 5.80 3.48
C ALA A 431 -31.43 7.08 2.77
N GLY A 432 -31.37 7.06 1.43
CA GLY A 432 -31.10 8.25 0.60
C GLY A 432 -32.12 9.36 0.81
N GLY A 433 -33.41 9.03 1.04
CA GLY A 433 -34.48 9.98 1.35
C GLY A 433 -34.31 10.63 2.72
N SER A 434 -34.00 9.84 3.76
CA SER A 434 -33.68 10.34 5.11
C SER A 434 -32.42 11.19 5.10
N ALA A 435 -31.35 10.73 4.45
CA ALA A 435 -30.08 11.46 4.32
C ALA A 435 -30.27 12.81 3.61
N LYS A 436 -31.07 12.85 2.53
CA LYS A 436 -31.39 14.11 1.83
C LYS A 436 -32.11 15.12 2.69
N LYS A 437 -32.97 14.68 3.61
CA LYS A 437 -33.69 15.57 4.55
C LYS A 437 -32.79 16.01 5.70
N GLY A 438 -31.91 15.11 6.19
CA GLY A 438 -31.03 15.38 7.33
C GLY A 438 -29.75 16.14 7.01
N ARG A 439 -29.30 16.18 5.73
CA ARG A 439 -28.02 16.76 5.32
C ARG A 439 -27.92 18.28 5.51
N ASP A 440 -26.73 18.79 5.65
CA ASP A 440 -26.44 20.19 5.33
C ASP A 440 -26.40 20.37 3.80
N SER A 441 -27.45 20.98 3.26
CA SER A 441 -27.58 21.21 1.82
C SER A 441 -26.52 22.15 1.22
N MET A 442 -25.79 22.89 2.06
CA MET A 442 -24.72 23.77 1.58
C MET A 442 -23.50 23.00 1.14
N THR A 443 -23.07 22.01 1.92
CA THR A 443 -21.79 21.31 1.74
C THR A 443 -21.92 19.81 1.46
N GLN A 444 -23.09 19.20 1.76
CA GLN A 444 -23.28 17.75 1.66
C GLN A 444 -24.15 17.37 0.46
N ALA A 445 -23.61 16.51 -0.42
CA ALA A 445 -24.31 15.86 -1.52
C ALA A 445 -24.70 14.42 -1.15
N ILE A 446 -25.82 13.91 -1.71
CA ILE A 446 -26.30 12.55 -1.50
C ILE A 446 -26.45 11.84 -2.84
N LEU A 447 -25.83 10.68 -2.97
CA LEU A 447 -25.95 9.77 -4.10
C LEU A 447 -26.50 8.40 -3.62
N PRO A 448 -27.80 8.12 -3.75
CA PRO A 448 -28.36 6.83 -3.41
C PRO A 448 -28.00 5.79 -4.49
N LEU A 449 -27.62 4.59 -4.06
CA LEU A 449 -27.36 3.43 -4.91
C LEU A 449 -28.56 2.48 -4.87
N ARG A 450 -29.01 1.99 -6.02
CA ARG A 450 -30.09 1.01 -6.11
C ARG A 450 -29.54 -0.42 -6.07
N GLY A 451 -29.24 -0.88 -4.86
CA GLY A 451 -28.74 -2.24 -4.63
C GLY A 451 -27.24 -2.40 -4.90
N LYS A 452 -26.82 -3.65 -5.09
CA LYS A 452 -25.42 -4.03 -5.28
C LYS A 452 -24.90 -3.54 -6.63
N ILE A 453 -23.79 -2.82 -6.64
CA ILE A 453 -23.13 -2.41 -7.87
C ILE A 453 -22.43 -3.60 -8.52
N LEU A 454 -22.07 -3.45 -9.80
CA LEU A 454 -21.28 -4.45 -10.53
C LEU A 454 -19.94 -4.69 -9.83
N ASN A 455 -19.58 -5.97 -9.62
CA ASN A 455 -18.25 -6.34 -9.19
C ASN A 455 -17.25 -6.11 -10.34
N VAL A 456 -16.43 -5.07 -10.22
CA VAL A 456 -15.48 -4.68 -11.27
C VAL A 456 -14.23 -5.55 -11.31
N GLU A 457 -13.98 -6.37 -10.29
CA GLU A 457 -12.93 -7.39 -10.32
C GLU A 457 -13.20 -8.45 -11.40
N LYS A 458 -14.49 -8.76 -11.63
CA LYS A 458 -14.98 -9.75 -12.59
C LYS A 458 -15.47 -9.16 -13.91
N ALA A 459 -15.26 -7.87 -14.14
CA ALA A 459 -15.85 -7.20 -15.28
C ALA A 459 -14.87 -6.30 -16.00
N ARG A 460 -14.87 -6.38 -17.32
CA ARG A 460 -14.16 -5.42 -18.16
C ARG A 460 -14.68 -4.01 -17.99
N LEU A 461 -13.83 -3.04 -18.32
CA LEU A 461 -14.14 -1.62 -18.24
C LEU A 461 -15.40 -1.22 -19.04
N ASP A 462 -15.62 -1.82 -20.21
CA ASP A 462 -16.81 -1.56 -21.04
C ASP A 462 -18.12 -1.94 -20.34
N LYS A 463 -18.14 -3.09 -19.64
CA LYS A 463 -19.26 -3.51 -18.80
C LYS A 463 -19.44 -2.61 -17.58
N ALA A 464 -18.34 -2.23 -16.93
CA ALA A 464 -18.36 -1.29 -15.80
C ALA A 464 -18.97 0.05 -16.22
N LEU A 465 -18.55 0.58 -17.38
CA LEU A 465 -19.09 1.80 -17.97
C LEU A 465 -20.53 1.64 -18.51
N GLY A 466 -20.99 0.42 -18.72
CA GLY A 466 -22.39 0.12 -19.03
C GLY A 466 -23.31 0.19 -17.81
N ASN A 467 -22.78 0.04 -16.59
CA ASN A 467 -23.56 0.02 -15.36
C ASN A 467 -24.01 1.42 -14.94
N GLU A 468 -25.30 1.62 -14.69
CA GLU A 468 -25.89 2.93 -14.37
C GLU A 468 -25.41 3.50 -13.04
N GLU A 469 -25.16 2.66 -12.03
CA GLU A 469 -24.68 3.11 -10.73
C GLU A 469 -23.23 3.60 -10.83
N ILE A 470 -22.38 2.87 -11.56
CA ILE A 470 -20.98 3.27 -11.80
C ILE A 470 -20.93 4.56 -12.63
N LYS A 471 -21.75 4.71 -13.66
CA LYS A 471 -21.86 5.96 -14.42
C LYS A 471 -22.25 7.14 -13.51
N SER A 472 -23.19 6.92 -12.61
CA SER A 472 -23.64 7.95 -11.66
C SER A 472 -22.51 8.39 -10.75
N ILE A 473 -21.67 7.45 -10.26
CA ILE A 473 -20.49 7.73 -9.44
C ILE A 473 -19.45 8.53 -10.24
N ILE A 474 -19.10 8.08 -11.47
CA ILE A 474 -18.14 8.78 -12.35
C ILE A 474 -18.60 10.22 -12.60
N THR A 475 -19.88 10.41 -12.89
CA THR A 475 -20.45 11.73 -13.17
C THR A 475 -20.46 12.62 -11.92
N ALA A 476 -20.79 12.04 -10.75
CA ALA A 476 -20.82 12.77 -9.49
C ALA A 476 -19.40 13.27 -9.11
N PHE A 477 -18.37 12.44 -9.25
CA PHE A 477 -17.00 12.82 -8.90
C PHE A 477 -16.41 13.87 -9.85
N GLY A 478 -16.73 13.81 -11.14
CA GLY A 478 -16.24 14.73 -12.16
C GLY A 478 -14.80 14.47 -12.63
N THR A 479 -14.08 13.54 -12.03
CA THR A 479 -12.67 13.23 -12.33
C THR A 479 -12.47 12.49 -13.65
N GLY A 480 -13.53 11.89 -14.22
CA GLY A 480 -13.37 10.91 -15.29
C GLY A 480 -12.86 9.57 -14.76
N ILE A 481 -12.38 8.69 -15.67
CA ILE A 481 -11.88 7.35 -15.37
C ILE A 481 -10.87 6.90 -16.44
N GLY A 482 -9.88 6.08 -16.08
CA GLY A 482 -8.86 5.56 -16.98
C GLY A 482 -8.01 6.69 -17.59
N GLU A 483 -7.75 6.67 -18.90
CA GLU A 483 -6.94 7.67 -19.62
C GLU A 483 -7.41 9.13 -19.42
N TYR A 484 -8.65 9.36 -18.99
CA TYR A 484 -9.24 10.69 -18.79
C TYR A 484 -9.37 11.07 -17.33
N PHE A 485 -8.77 10.29 -16.42
CA PHE A 485 -8.81 10.59 -15.01
C PHE A 485 -7.98 11.84 -14.70
N ASP A 486 -8.58 12.77 -13.96
CA ASP A 486 -7.94 14.01 -13.53
C ASP A 486 -8.40 14.33 -12.11
N LEU A 487 -7.51 14.09 -11.12
CA LEU A 487 -7.80 14.30 -9.71
C LEU A 487 -8.15 15.76 -9.41
N SER A 488 -7.57 16.72 -10.14
CA SER A 488 -7.82 18.16 -9.92
C SER A 488 -9.28 18.56 -10.18
N LYS A 489 -10.04 17.70 -10.87
CA LYS A 489 -11.48 17.90 -11.15
C LYS A 489 -12.40 17.27 -10.12
N LEU A 490 -11.84 16.68 -9.05
CA LEU A 490 -12.64 16.11 -7.98
C LEU A 490 -13.52 17.18 -7.35
N ARG A 491 -14.83 16.92 -7.26
CA ARG A 491 -15.83 17.89 -6.81
C ARG A 491 -16.05 17.90 -5.30
N TYR A 492 -15.50 16.94 -4.59
CA TYR A 492 -15.73 16.73 -3.16
C TYR A 492 -14.44 16.40 -2.42
N ASP A 493 -14.17 17.07 -1.30
CA ASP A 493 -13.04 16.75 -0.40
C ASP A 493 -13.19 15.36 0.23
N LYS A 494 -14.43 14.99 0.59
CA LYS A 494 -14.71 13.68 1.19
C LYS A 494 -15.77 12.90 0.42
N ILE A 495 -15.42 11.66 0.12
CA ILE A 495 -16.33 10.65 -0.42
C ILE A 495 -16.62 9.69 0.71
N ILE A 496 -17.84 9.68 1.21
CA ILE A 496 -18.24 8.96 2.41
C ILE A 496 -19.17 7.83 2.02
N ILE A 497 -18.71 6.59 2.22
CA ILE A 497 -19.52 5.38 2.05
C ILE A 497 -20.41 5.23 3.28
N MET A 498 -21.71 5.21 3.08
CA MET A 498 -22.73 5.11 4.13
C MET A 498 -23.69 3.96 3.80
N THR A 499 -23.39 2.77 4.31
CA THR A 499 -24.12 1.52 4.12
C THR A 499 -24.69 1.02 5.43
N ASP A 500 -25.70 0.17 5.37
CA ASP A 500 -26.29 -0.50 6.51
C ASP A 500 -25.26 -1.32 7.30
N ALA A 501 -25.52 -1.55 8.57
CA ALA A 501 -24.65 -2.31 9.46
C ALA A 501 -24.89 -3.84 9.37
N ASP A 502 -25.47 -4.31 8.28
CA ASP A 502 -25.77 -5.72 8.00
C ASP A 502 -24.79 -6.33 6.97
N VAL A 503 -25.03 -7.59 6.61
CA VAL A 503 -24.20 -8.34 5.65
C VAL A 503 -24.30 -7.79 4.23
N ASP A 504 -25.44 -7.27 3.83
CA ASP A 504 -25.65 -6.68 2.50
C ASP A 504 -24.94 -5.33 2.38
N GLY A 505 -25.06 -4.48 3.39
CA GLY A 505 -24.32 -3.22 3.47
C GLY A 505 -22.81 -3.42 3.53
N ALA A 506 -22.33 -4.44 4.25
CA ALA A 506 -20.92 -4.82 4.21
C ALA A 506 -20.46 -5.24 2.80
N HIS A 507 -21.30 -5.99 2.07
CA HIS A 507 -21.01 -6.39 0.69
C HIS A 507 -20.97 -5.18 -0.26
N ILE A 508 -21.94 -4.27 -0.17
CA ILE A 508 -21.97 -3.03 -0.98
C ILE A 508 -20.72 -2.19 -0.71
N ARG A 509 -20.31 -2.08 0.55
CA ARG A 509 -19.08 -1.39 0.92
C ARG A 509 -17.85 -2.00 0.25
N VAL A 510 -17.71 -3.33 0.27
CA VAL A 510 -16.59 -4.02 -0.38
C VAL A 510 -16.62 -3.82 -1.90
N LEU A 511 -17.79 -3.87 -2.54
CA LEU A 511 -17.93 -3.58 -3.97
C LEU A 511 -17.50 -2.14 -4.33
N LEU A 512 -17.88 -1.16 -3.50
CA LEU A 512 -17.46 0.24 -3.66
C LEU A 512 -15.95 0.41 -3.45
N LEU A 513 -15.38 -0.24 -2.44
CA LEU A 513 -13.94 -0.22 -2.20
C LEU A 513 -13.17 -0.86 -3.37
N THR A 514 -13.69 -1.97 -3.93
CA THR A 514 -13.13 -2.59 -5.14
C THR A 514 -13.15 -1.63 -6.32
N LEU A 515 -14.28 -0.96 -6.55
CA LEU A 515 -14.43 0.05 -7.60
C LEU A 515 -13.43 1.20 -7.41
N PHE A 516 -13.32 1.73 -6.19
CA PHE A 516 -12.43 2.86 -5.91
C PHE A 516 -10.96 2.46 -6.03
N TYR A 517 -10.60 1.30 -5.53
CA TYR A 517 -9.24 0.79 -5.63
C TYR A 517 -8.82 0.53 -7.09
N ARG A 518 -9.72 -0.06 -7.91
CA ARG A 518 -9.40 -0.41 -9.31
C ARG A 518 -9.44 0.76 -10.28
N PHE A 519 -10.38 1.69 -10.11
CA PHE A 519 -10.61 2.76 -11.08
C PHE A 519 -10.41 4.18 -10.58
N PHE A 520 -10.30 4.37 -9.27
CA PHE A 520 -10.13 5.68 -8.63
C PHE A 520 -9.02 5.66 -7.58
N LYS A 521 -8.01 4.81 -7.79
CA LYS A 521 -6.89 4.64 -6.85
C LYS A 521 -6.27 5.96 -6.39
N PRO A 522 -6.01 6.97 -7.26
CA PRO A 522 -5.47 8.25 -6.82
C PRO A 522 -6.38 9.01 -5.84
N ILE A 523 -7.70 8.81 -5.88
CA ILE A 523 -8.62 9.41 -4.90
C ILE A 523 -8.43 8.77 -3.52
N VAL A 524 -8.21 7.44 -3.48
CA VAL A 524 -7.95 6.72 -2.23
C VAL A 524 -6.60 7.12 -1.64
N GLU A 525 -5.56 7.17 -2.47
CA GLU A 525 -4.20 7.55 -2.09
C GLU A 525 -4.11 9.00 -1.59
N ALA A 526 -4.84 9.92 -2.21
CA ALA A 526 -4.99 11.31 -1.75
C ALA A 526 -5.78 11.42 -0.43
N GLY A 527 -6.43 10.33 0.01
CA GLY A 527 -7.10 10.28 1.30
C GLY A 527 -8.49 10.90 1.34
N HIS A 528 -9.19 10.92 0.20
CA HIS A 528 -10.55 11.46 0.08
C HIS A 528 -11.66 10.46 0.41
N VAL A 529 -11.35 9.16 0.61
CA VAL A 529 -12.36 8.11 0.82
C VAL A 529 -12.51 7.79 2.31
N TYR A 530 -13.76 7.75 2.76
CA TYR A 530 -14.14 7.47 4.15
C TYR A 530 -15.30 6.48 4.21
N ALA A 531 -15.39 5.73 5.31
CA ALA A 531 -16.55 4.94 5.69
C ALA A 531 -17.21 5.59 6.92
N ALA A 532 -18.50 5.88 6.83
CA ALA A 532 -19.28 6.32 7.97
C ALA A 532 -19.45 5.17 8.96
N GLN A 533 -19.45 5.48 10.25
CA GLN A 533 -19.73 4.54 11.32
C GLN A 533 -21.02 4.94 12.03
N PRO A 534 -22.18 4.48 11.53
CA PRO A 534 -23.44 4.70 12.22
C PRO A 534 -23.44 3.94 13.55
N PRO A 535 -24.21 4.40 14.55
CA PRO A 535 -24.30 3.72 15.84
C PRO A 535 -24.97 2.36 15.69
N LEU A 536 -24.49 1.37 16.47
CA LEU A 536 -25.08 0.05 16.52
C LEU A 536 -26.22 -0.05 17.52
N PHE A 537 -26.21 0.78 18.57
CA PHE A 537 -27.23 0.74 19.61
C PHE A 537 -27.72 2.15 19.96
N ARG A 538 -29.03 2.23 20.23
CA ARG A 538 -29.67 3.38 20.82
C ARG A 538 -30.18 2.97 22.21
N VAL A 539 -29.73 3.67 23.26
CA VAL A 539 -30.21 3.50 24.63
C VAL A 539 -31.05 4.71 25.02
N MET A 540 -32.31 4.47 25.37
CA MET A 540 -33.25 5.51 25.78
C MET A 540 -33.61 5.34 27.26
N HIS A 541 -33.52 6.43 28.01
CA HIS A 541 -34.03 6.49 29.40
C HIS A 541 -34.62 7.88 29.68
N GLY A 542 -35.89 7.93 30.00
CA GLY A 542 -36.62 9.20 30.13
C GLY A 542 -36.61 9.97 28.82
N LYS A 543 -36.03 11.19 28.82
CA LYS A 543 -35.87 12.03 27.62
C LYS A 543 -34.47 11.93 27.00
N THR A 544 -33.56 11.15 27.59
CA THR A 544 -32.19 11.05 27.13
C THR A 544 -32.06 9.94 26.09
N ARG A 545 -31.46 10.27 24.95
CA ARG A 545 -31.05 9.32 23.91
C ARG A 545 -29.51 9.24 23.92
N LYS A 546 -28.96 8.06 24.06
CA LYS A 546 -27.52 7.80 23.93
C LYS A 546 -27.28 6.80 22.80
N TYR A 547 -26.44 7.18 21.88
CA TYR A 547 -25.99 6.30 20.78
C TYR A 547 -24.60 5.75 21.10
N THR A 548 -24.37 4.47 20.80
CA THR A 548 -23.08 3.80 21.00
C THR A 548 -22.68 3.02 19.76
N LEU A 549 -21.38 3.00 19.48
CA LEU A 549 -20.80 2.35 18.29
C LEU A 549 -20.51 0.87 18.52
N THR A 550 -20.28 0.46 19.78
CA THR A 550 -19.91 -0.90 20.13
C THR A 550 -20.79 -1.43 21.27
N GLU A 551 -20.84 -2.76 21.37
CA GLU A 551 -21.52 -3.43 22.48
C GLU A 551 -20.89 -3.08 23.83
N LYS A 552 -19.55 -3.00 23.86
CA LYS A 552 -18.82 -2.59 25.07
C LYS A 552 -19.21 -1.17 25.52
N GLU A 553 -19.25 -0.21 24.61
CA GLU A 553 -19.69 1.16 24.93
C GLU A 553 -21.13 1.19 25.48
N LYS A 554 -22.02 0.36 24.90
CA LYS A 554 -23.40 0.20 25.40
C LYS A 554 -23.40 -0.32 26.85
N ASP A 555 -22.63 -1.38 27.10
CA ASP A 555 -22.58 -2.02 28.43
C ASP A 555 -21.91 -1.10 29.46
N ASP A 556 -20.83 -0.43 29.10
CA ASP A 556 -20.17 0.57 29.95
C ASP A 556 -21.12 1.74 30.28
N TYR A 557 -21.88 2.21 29.29
CA TYR A 557 -22.88 3.26 29.52
C TYR A 557 -24.00 2.79 30.45
N LEU A 558 -24.55 1.59 30.23
CA LEU A 558 -25.57 1.01 31.08
C LEU A 558 -25.07 0.81 32.53
N ALA A 559 -23.81 0.40 32.68
CA ALA A 559 -23.18 0.24 34.00
C ALA A 559 -23.00 1.59 34.72
N SER A 560 -22.86 2.68 33.99
CA SER A 560 -22.74 4.06 34.55
C SER A 560 -24.07 4.61 35.06
N LEU A 561 -25.22 4.01 34.68
CA LEU A 561 -26.53 4.49 35.07
C LEU A 561 -26.93 3.93 36.45
N PRO A 562 -27.65 4.72 37.28
CA PRO A 562 -28.27 4.22 38.50
C PRO A 562 -29.20 3.04 38.21
N GLU A 563 -29.28 2.06 39.13
CA GLU A 563 -30.01 0.80 38.91
C GLU A 563 -31.50 0.99 38.57
N ASN A 564 -32.14 1.97 39.20
CA ASN A 564 -33.54 2.34 38.93
C ASN A 564 -33.76 3.00 37.54
N VAL A 565 -32.72 3.52 36.92
CA VAL A 565 -32.74 4.09 35.55
C VAL A 565 -32.38 2.99 34.56
N ARG A 566 -31.34 2.20 34.86
CA ARG A 566 -30.87 1.09 34.03
C ARG A 566 -31.96 0.04 33.79
N SER A 567 -32.72 -0.32 34.82
CA SER A 567 -33.82 -1.31 34.71
C SER A 567 -35.00 -0.85 33.83
N ARG A 568 -35.07 0.45 33.53
CA ARG A 568 -36.10 1.06 32.66
C ARG A 568 -35.56 1.57 31.34
N ALA A 569 -34.27 1.35 31.08
CA ALA A 569 -33.65 1.77 29.81
C ALA A 569 -34.14 0.88 28.68
N GLU A 570 -34.62 1.49 27.62
CA GLU A 570 -34.98 0.82 26.37
C GLU A 570 -33.75 0.79 25.46
N ILE A 571 -33.37 -0.41 25.02
CA ILE A 571 -32.21 -0.65 24.14
C ILE A 571 -32.75 -1.08 22.78
N ALA A 572 -32.42 -0.31 21.74
CA ALA A 572 -32.71 -0.69 20.36
C ALA A 572 -31.40 -0.93 19.61
N ARG A 573 -31.29 -2.06 18.91
CA ARG A 573 -30.21 -2.33 17.97
C ARG A 573 -30.58 -1.69 16.63
N MET A 574 -29.72 -0.82 16.12
CA MET A 574 -29.89 -0.16 14.83
C MET A 574 -29.37 -1.07 13.73
N LYS A 575 -30.26 -1.65 12.91
CA LYS A 575 -29.87 -2.63 11.85
C LYS A 575 -29.64 -1.96 10.50
N GLY A 576 -30.39 -0.93 10.19
CA GLY A 576 -30.30 -0.26 8.90
C GLY A 576 -30.48 1.25 8.99
N LEU A 577 -29.82 1.98 8.11
CA LEU A 577 -29.93 3.45 7.97
C LEU A 577 -31.36 3.89 7.60
N GLY A 578 -32.11 3.01 6.92
CA GLY A 578 -33.51 3.24 6.55
C GLY A 578 -34.49 3.24 7.72
N GLU A 579 -34.08 2.71 8.90
CA GLU A 579 -34.84 2.73 10.15
C GLU A 579 -34.64 4.04 10.92
N MET A 580 -33.62 4.81 10.57
CA MET A 580 -33.32 6.11 11.21
C MET A 580 -34.14 7.21 10.55
N ASP A 581 -34.73 8.07 11.37
CA ASP A 581 -35.30 9.29 10.86
C ASP A 581 -34.21 10.29 10.42
N ALA A 582 -34.61 11.37 9.76
CA ALA A 582 -33.66 12.33 9.19
C ALA A 582 -32.86 13.07 10.29
N GLU A 583 -33.44 13.29 11.45
CA GLU A 583 -32.80 13.95 12.58
C GLU A 583 -31.78 13.03 13.26
N GLU A 584 -32.15 11.77 13.49
CA GLU A 584 -31.25 10.73 14.03
C GLU A 584 -30.05 10.51 13.11
N LEU A 585 -30.28 10.42 11.80
CA LEU A 585 -29.21 10.21 10.82
C LEU A 585 -28.27 11.42 10.76
N ASN A 586 -28.81 12.64 10.84
CA ASN A 586 -28.00 13.84 10.95
C ASN A 586 -27.14 13.83 12.22
N GLU A 587 -27.77 13.69 13.39
CA GLU A 587 -27.07 13.77 14.67
C GLU A 587 -25.97 12.74 14.88
N THR A 588 -26.13 11.54 14.32
CA THR A 588 -25.23 10.40 14.58
C THR A 588 -24.18 10.20 13.50
N THR A 589 -24.52 10.51 12.23
CA THR A 589 -23.72 10.04 11.08
C THR A 589 -23.32 11.16 10.12
N MET A 590 -24.07 12.28 10.06
CA MET A 590 -23.84 13.33 9.07
C MET A 590 -23.32 14.65 9.65
N ASP A 591 -23.66 14.99 10.89
CA ASP A 591 -23.16 16.21 11.56
C ASP A 591 -21.64 16.16 11.72
N ILE A 592 -20.95 17.12 11.15
CA ILE A 592 -19.47 17.21 11.12
C ILE A 592 -18.86 17.15 12.54
N ASN A 593 -19.58 17.67 13.54
CA ASN A 593 -19.09 17.75 14.92
C ASN A 593 -19.32 16.49 15.74
N LYS A 594 -20.19 15.57 15.29
CA LYS A 594 -20.63 14.41 16.08
C LYS A 594 -20.32 13.08 15.42
N ARG A 595 -20.26 13.05 14.09
CA ARG A 595 -20.06 11.81 13.31
C ARG A 595 -18.70 11.20 13.51
N VAL A 596 -18.63 9.88 13.36
CA VAL A 596 -17.37 9.12 13.31
C VAL A 596 -17.14 8.62 11.89
N LEU A 597 -16.02 9.03 11.31
CA LEU A 597 -15.59 8.58 9.98
C LEU A 597 -14.29 7.79 10.09
N ARG A 598 -14.25 6.63 9.45
CA ARG A 598 -13.03 5.86 9.28
C ARG A 598 -12.42 6.20 7.92
N LYS A 599 -11.24 6.79 7.91
CA LYS A 599 -10.48 7.06 6.69
C LYS A 599 -10.03 5.75 6.07
N ILE A 600 -10.22 5.59 4.77
CA ILE A 600 -9.76 4.43 4.01
C ILE A 600 -8.38 4.76 3.44
N THR A 601 -7.41 3.94 3.77
CA THR A 601 -6.03 4.08 3.30
C THR A 601 -5.55 2.75 2.73
N VAL A 602 -4.67 2.82 1.75
CA VAL A 602 -3.94 1.65 1.23
C VAL A 602 -2.58 1.63 1.91
N GLY A 603 -2.33 0.61 2.74
CA GLY A 603 -1.06 0.44 3.45
C GLY A 603 0.00 -0.15 2.52
N ASP A 604 -0.35 -1.23 1.85
CA ASP A 604 0.47 -1.97 0.90
C ASP A 604 -0.39 -2.32 -0.33
N CYS A 605 0.06 -1.90 -1.52
CA CYS A 605 -0.70 -2.12 -2.75
C CYS A 605 -0.77 -3.60 -3.13
N ILE A 606 0.31 -4.36 -2.89
CA ILE A 606 0.39 -5.78 -3.26
C ILE A 606 -0.52 -6.61 -2.36
N ALA A 607 -0.47 -6.34 -1.05
CA ALA A 607 -1.37 -6.99 -0.10
C ALA A 607 -2.85 -6.65 -0.38
N ALA A 608 -3.14 -5.40 -0.73
CA ALA A 608 -4.49 -4.97 -1.10
C ALA A 608 -4.97 -5.68 -2.38
N ASP A 609 -4.13 -5.75 -3.42
CA ASP A 609 -4.44 -6.49 -4.65
C ASP A 609 -4.76 -7.96 -4.36
N ALA A 610 -3.92 -8.62 -3.58
CA ALA A 610 -4.12 -10.03 -3.20
C ALA A 610 -5.44 -10.26 -2.44
N ILE A 611 -5.82 -9.34 -1.57
CA ILE A 611 -7.09 -9.41 -0.81
C ILE A 611 -8.28 -9.19 -1.74
N PHE A 612 -8.25 -8.16 -2.61
CA PHE A 612 -9.33 -7.91 -3.55
C PHE A 612 -9.51 -9.08 -4.53
N GLU A 613 -8.42 -9.62 -5.07
CA GLU A 613 -8.46 -10.82 -5.92
C GLU A 613 -9.07 -12.02 -5.19
N LYS A 614 -8.58 -12.30 -3.96
CA LYS A 614 -9.05 -13.43 -3.15
C LYS A 614 -10.54 -13.32 -2.80
N LEU A 615 -10.99 -12.13 -2.40
CA LEU A 615 -12.37 -11.92 -1.94
C LEU A 615 -13.36 -11.67 -3.07
N MET A 616 -12.94 -10.97 -4.13
CA MET A 616 -13.80 -10.46 -5.18
C MET A 616 -13.54 -11.08 -6.56
N GLY A 617 -12.44 -11.82 -6.73
CA GLY A 617 -12.05 -12.50 -7.98
C GLY A 617 -12.96 -13.66 -8.37
N ASP A 618 -12.71 -14.27 -9.54
CA ASP A 618 -13.55 -15.32 -10.10
C ASP A 618 -13.41 -16.66 -9.35
N GLU A 619 -12.21 -16.97 -8.84
CA GLU A 619 -11.93 -18.22 -8.16
C GLU A 619 -12.64 -18.31 -6.81
N VAL A 620 -13.32 -19.44 -6.57
CA VAL A 620 -14.11 -19.66 -5.35
C VAL A 620 -13.23 -20.21 -4.23
N GLU A 621 -12.29 -21.10 -4.54
CA GLU A 621 -11.50 -21.81 -3.55
C GLU A 621 -10.62 -20.92 -2.68
N PRO A 622 -9.88 -19.92 -3.22
CA PRO A 622 -9.09 -18.99 -2.40
C PRO A 622 -9.95 -18.19 -1.40
N ARG A 623 -11.18 -17.84 -1.81
CA ARG A 623 -12.14 -17.14 -0.95
C ARG A 623 -12.65 -18.05 0.16
N ARG A 624 -12.98 -19.30 -0.16
CA ARG A 624 -13.43 -20.30 0.81
C ARG A 624 -12.36 -20.55 1.85
N GLN A 625 -11.14 -20.79 1.43
CA GLN A 625 -10.01 -20.99 2.34
C GLN A 625 -9.80 -19.78 3.25
N PHE A 626 -9.86 -18.55 2.71
CA PHE A 626 -9.75 -17.34 3.52
C PHE A 626 -10.85 -17.25 4.60
N ILE A 627 -12.09 -17.63 4.26
CA ILE A 627 -13.21 -17.65 5.21
C ILE A 627 -12.96 -18.69 6.29
N GLU A 628 -12.52 -19.89 5.94
CA GLU A 628 -12.24 -20.97 6.88
C GLU A 628 -11.10 -20.61 7.85
N GLU A 629 -10.00 -20.04 7.35
CA GLU A 629 -8.84 -19.59 8.14
C GLU A 629 -9.17 -18.45 9.10
N ASN A 630 -10.12 -17.59 8.76
CA ASN A 630 -10.48 -16.42 9.55
C ASN A 630 -11.78 -16.58 10.34
N ALA A 631 -12.47 -17.70 10.22
CA ALA A 631 -13.74 -17.94 10.90
C ALA A 631 -13.64 -17.80 12.44
N ILE A 632 -12.54 -18.21 13.02
CA ILE A 632 -12.27 -18.13 14.47
C ILE A 632 -12.17 -16.66 14.94
N LYS A 633 -11.77 -15.74 14.07
CA LYS A 633 -11.61 -14.30 14.38
C LYS A 633 -12.93 -13.54 14.36
N VAL A 634 -14.00 -14.14 13.86
CA VAL A 634 -15.32 -13.49 13.74
C VAL A 634 -16.00 -13.51 15.10
N LYS A 635 -16.16 -12.34 15.73
CA LYS A 635 -16.76 -12.21 17.06
C LYS A 635 -18.27 -11.90 17.03
N ASN A 636 -18.81 -11.41 15.93
CA ASN A 636 -20.21 -11.00 15.79
C ASN A 636 -20.79 -11.57 14.50
N LEU A 637 -21.30 -12.79 14.57
CA LEU A 637 -22.14 -13.34 13.50
C LEU A 637 -23.56 -12.80 13.70
N ASP A 638 -24.08 -12.08 12.74
CA ASP A 638 -25.50 -11.73 12.65
C ASP A 638 -26.22 -12.98 12.08
N ILE A 639 -26.65 -13.88 12.99
CA ILE A 639 -27.38 -15.10 12.66
C ILE A 639 -28.87 -14.81 12.88
#